data_f94fe5b057e96c6b2707d7b22152e3bc
#
_entry.id   f94fe5b057e96c6b2707d7b22152e3bc
#
_cell.length_a   1.000
_cell.length_b   1.000
_cell.length_c   1.000
_cell.angle_alpha   90.00
_cell.angle_beta   90.00
_cell.angle_gamma   90.00
#
_symmetry.space_group_name_H-M   'P 1'
#
loop_
_entity.id
_entity.type
_entity.pdbx_description
1 polymer ?
#
loop_
_entity_poly.entity_id
_entity_poly.type
_entity_poly.pdbx_seq_one_letter_code
_entity_poly.pdbx_strand_id
1 'polypeptide(L)'
;MKEYERYRLVRLHSAMAVLAAGMFGLLLFVAGRLPFSPSFYHSIHLALGLAAVVVCWLVAVQGWSVFPHTLSMERLMMGALFFSSGLLFSLHVVLSFASDGVEASPFSLSARLTLAWGLLFLFSRRDEVMERRSGQRWQAFFAAFAYAAVVGLFIHWVAPLWPGDGTSRWPLWWKAGEGIAGLLDAGAALLVWRRWRQGSSRSFLYWLLALWWFALGQWLLMLGGGHALWGQLYEMAGFLYVVRAMYVETVEKPYVELKQHKQQLEMMANALGEGLMMLDRDGQIVWMNPEAGRLIGVVPEEAKGKPLFSFVSLAGPDGSAWDWKRLRRVVKQLKSGEVIRVEEEPFRRHDGVCLPVGYTLAPVMENGALTGLVAVLRDMTEKKEKERLEREREQLDFELSLAANMQRALLQTSSKADLPSYVDISVLSVPARVLSGDFYHFAVHQTSVSVGIADVSGKGIPAAMLMTLMKFILDRTVHYGTQPHVYLDLLNRFAYDYTEPSMFVTMFVGNYNEKTHTFSYACAGHEPALWYRAKTKQCVPLHAKGCALGLFPQFSFETKSVVLEPGDFVLLYTDGVTEKRGEEADDDFSVLASMVARVNLDQPAAQIVRDLYEHIKAYHQYEQKDDQTLLLLRRR
;
A
#
# COMPACT_ATOMS: atom_id res chain seq x y z
N MET A 1 1.05 15.42 19.25
CA MET A 1 -0.01 16.44 19.50
C MET A 1 -0.96 16.04 20.63
N LYS A 2 -1.50 14.79 20.67
CA LYS A 2 -2.41 14.32 21.74
C LYS A 2 -1.80 14.32 23.16
N GLU A 3 -0.52 13.97 23.32
CA GLU A 3 0.15 13.97 24.64
C GLU A 3 0.43 15.37 25.17
N TYR A 4 0.82 16.31 24.32
CA TYR A 4 1.07 17.70 24.71
C TYR A 4 -0.20 18.42 25.17
N GLU A 5 -1.32 18.23 24.46
CA GLU A 5 -2.63 18.75 24.89
C GLU A 5 -3.10 18.12 26.21
N ARG A 6 -2.86 16.82 26.39
CA ARG A 6 -3.16 16.13 27.65
C ARG A 6 -2.34 16.70 28.81
N TYR A 7 -1.05 16.97 28.59
CA TYR A 7 -0.15 17.55 29.58
C TYR A 7 -0.54 18.99 29.94
N ARG A 8 -0.94 19.79 28.95
CA ARG A 8 -1.41 21.17 29.14
C ARG A 8 -2.72 21.22 29.90
N LEU A 9 -3.66 20.35 29.59
CA LEU A 9 -4.94 20.20 30.33
C LEU A 9 -4.69 19.77 31.78
N VAL A 10 -3.82 18.81 32.03
CA VAL A 10 -3.47 18.36 33.37
C VAL A 10 -2.88 19.51 34.19
N ARG A 11 -1.92 20.27 33.65
CA ARG A 11 -1.33 21.43 34.32
C ARG A 11 -2.37 22.51 34.64
N LEU A 12 -3.24 22.84 33.68
CA LEU A 12 -4.27 23.86 33.89
C LEU A 12 -5.24 23.43 35.01
N HIS A 13 -5.66 22.17 35.03
CA HIS A 13 -6.60 21.68 36.02
C HIS A 13 -5.94 21.42 37.39
N SER A 14 -4.66 21.03 37.42
CA SER A 14 -3.88 20.98 38.68
C SER A 14 -3.74 22.37 39.27
N ALA A 15 -3.46 23.38 38.44
CA ALA A 15 -3.40 24.76 38.89
C ALA A 15 -4.77 25.27 39.42
N MET A 16 -5.87 24.91 38.75
CA MET A 16 -7.23 25.21 39.21
C MET A 16 -7.57 24.51 40.53
N ALA A 17 -7.16 23.26 40.70
CA ALA A 17 -7.38 22.50 41.94
C ALA A 17 -6.58 23.13 43.12
N VAL A 18 -5.34 23.55 42.85
CA VAL A 18 -4.51 24.28 43.86
C VAL A 18 -5.11 25.62 44.18
N LEU A 19 -5.59 26.39 43.20
CA LEU A 19 -6.30 27.65 43.37
C LEU A 19 -7.62 27.44 44.17
N ALA A 20 -8.38 26.39 43.88
CA ALA A 20 -9.58 26.05 44.61
C ALA A 20 -9.29 25.70 46.09
N ALA A 21 -8.22 24.92 46.34
CA ALA A 21 -7.77 24.59 47.70
C ALA A 21 -7.25 25.83 48.46
N GLY A 22 -6.54 26.72 47.77
CA GLY A 22 -6.10 27.99 48.33
C GLY A 22 -7.26 28.95 48.64
N MET A 23 -8.24 29.07 47.72
CA MET A 23 -9.49 29.79 47.95
C MET A 23 -10.30 29.14 49.09
N PHE A 24 -10.34 27.83 49.19
CA PHE A 24 -10.99 27.15 50.30
C PHE A 24 -10.38 27.54 51.66
N GLY A 25 -9.03 27.55 51.79
CA GLY A 25 -8.36 28.00 52.99
C GLY A 25 -8.62 29.48 53.34
N LEU A 26 -8.65 30.33 52.29
CA LEU A 26 -8.97 31.75 52.44
C LEU A 26 -10.42 31.96 52.87
N LEU A 27 -11.37 31.18 52.28
CA LEU A 27 -12.77 31.23 52.59
C LEU A 27 -13.08 30.71 54.01
N LEU A 28 -12.35 29.67 54.48
CA LEU A 28 -12.42 29.25 55.88
C LEU A 28 -12.03 30.40 56.84
N PHE A 29 -11.05 31.20 56.45
CA PHE A 29 -10.60 32.31 57.28
C PHE A 29 -11.52 33.54 57.23
N VAL A 30 -12.10 33.86 56.07
CA VAL A 30 -12.93 35.07 55.83
C VAL A 30 -14.39 34.84 56.11
N ALA A 31 -14.92 33.65 55.77
CA ALA A 31 -16.38 33.37 55.81
C ALA A 31 -16.99 33.41 57.21
N GLY A 32 -16.20 33.13 58.26
CA GLY A 32 -16.66 33.27 59.64
C GLY A 32 -16.84 34.70 60.12
N ARG A 33 -16.45 35.72 59.29
CA ARG A 33 -16.43 37.14 59.66
C ARG A 33 -17.42 38.04 58.87
N LEU A 34 -18.11 37.50 57.84
CA LEU A 34 -19.05 38.30 57.04
C LEU A 34 -20.47 38.24 57.60
N PRO A 35 -21.08 39.38 58.04
CA PRO A 35 -22.46 39.44 58.51
C PRO A 35 -23.41 39.49 57.32
N PHE A 36 -23.95 38.35 56.91
CA PHE A 36 -25.11 38.32 56.00
C PHE A 36 -26.41 38.45 56.78
N SER A 37 -27.38 39.24 56.26
CA SER A 37 -28.72 39.26 56.84
C SER A 37 -29.41 37.91 56.67
N PRO A 38 -30.21 37.43 57.62
CA PRO A 38 -30.93 36.15 57.49
C PRO A 38 -31.79 36.05 56.22
N SER A 39 -32.41 37.16 55.80
CA SER A 39 -33.24 37.22 54.56
C SER A 39 -32.39 37.08 53.29
N PHE A 40 -31.20 37.65 53.23
CA PHE A 40 -30.25 37.53 52.12
C PHE A 40 -29.75 36.06 52.01
N TYR A 41 -29.39 35.45 53.13
CA TYR A 41 -28.98 34.06 53.19
C TYR A 41 -30.09 33.13 52.66
N HIS A 42 -31.34 33.30 53.10
CA HIS A 42 -32.48 32.50 52.69
C HIS A 42 -32.73 32.63 51.18
N SER A 43 -32.69 33.85 50.63
CA SER A 43 -32.89 34.08 49.18
C SER A 43 -31.84 33.39 48.31
N ILE A 44 -30.57 33.46 48.69
CA ILE A 44 -29.47 32.80 47.95
C ILE A 44 -29.56 31.28 48.09
N HIS A 45 -29.87 30.79 49.29
CA HIS A 45 -30.03 29.35 49.52
C HIS A 45 -31.12 28.77 48.61
N LEU A 46 -32.29 29.42 48.51
CA LEU A 46 -33.35 29.04 47.59
C LEU A 46 -32.94 29.10 46.11
N ALA A 47 -32.26 30.17 45.70
CA ALA A 47 -31.79 30.32 44.32
C ALA A 47 -30.80 29.21 43.93
N LEU A 48 -29.84 28.87 44.81
CA LEU A 48 -28.88 27.78 44.59
C LEU A 48 -29.57 26.41 44.61
N GLY A 49 -30.54 26.19 45.50
CA GLY A 49 -31.35 24.98 45.54
C GLY A 49 -32.15 24.79 44.24
N LEU A 50 -32.78 25.85 43.73
CA LEU A 50 -33.49 25.82 42.45
C LEU A 50 -32.55 25.52 41.28
N ALA A 51 -31.37 26.11 41.27
CA ALA A 51 -30.37 25.82 40.24
C ALA A 51 -29.91 24.35 40.29
N ALA A 52 -29.70 23.77 41.47
CA ALA A 52 -29.39 22.34 41.62
C ALA A 52 -30.50 21.44 41.08
N VAL A 53 -31.77 21.78 41.33
CA VAL A 53 -32.93 21.10 40.76
C VAL A 53 -32.87 21.13 39.24
N VAL A 54 -32.66 22.30 38.63
CA VAL A 54 -32.61 22.44 37.16
C VAL A 54 -31.48 21.55 36.57
N VAL A 55 -30.30 21.53 37.16
CA VAL A 55 -29.22 20.70 36.68
C VAL A 55 -29.54 19.21 36.81
N CYS A 56 -30.07 18.78 37.94
CA CYS A 56 -30.49 17.38 38.12
C CYS A 56 -31.50 16.94 37.06
N TRP A 57 -32.50 17.77 36.77
CA TRP A 57 -33.51 17.50 35.73
C TRP A 57 -32.89 17.48 34.32
N LEU A 58 -31.97 18.39 34.01
CA LEU A 58 -31.26 18.39 32.71
C LEU A 58 -30.47 17.09 32.50
N VAL A 59 -29.72 16.63 33.50
CA VAL A 59 -28.96 15.36 33.45
C VAL A 59 -29.91 14.17 33.31
N ALA A 60 -31.05 14.17 34.05
CA ALA A 60 -32.03 13.12 33.96
C ALA A 60 -32.66 13.01 32.56
N VAL A 61 -33.09 14.13 31.99
CA VAL A 61 -33.65 14.20 30.63
C VAL A 61 -32.64 13.77 29.59
N GLN A 62 -31.38 14.16 29.75
CA GLN A 62 -30.31 13.79 28.85
C GLN A 62 -30.02 12.27 28.91
N GLY A 63 -29.96 11.69 30.11
CA GLY A 63 -29.83 10.24 30.29
C GLY A 63 -30.99 9.47 29.64
N TRP A 64 -32.21 9.97 29.79
CA TRP A 64 -33.42 9.42 29.16
C TRP A 64 -33.35 9.46 27.63
N SER A 65 -32.97 10.61 27.04
CA SER A 65 -32.99 10.83 25.60
C SER A 65 -31.83 10.11 24.87
N VAL A 66 -30.66 10.00 25.49
CA VAL A 66 -29.44 9.43 24.86
C VAL A 66 -29.40 7.90 24.99
N PHE A 67 -29.99 7.32 26.02
CA PHE A 67 -29.95 5.86 26.23
C PHE A 67 -30.40 5.02 25.03
N PRO A 68 -31.45 5.33 24.27
CA PRO A 68 -31.87 4.52 23.11
C PRO A 68 -30.83 4.42 22.00
N HIS A 69 -29.94 5.38 21.93
CA HIS A 69 -28.89 5.46 20.91
C HIS A 69 -27.57 4.83 21.36
N THR A 70 -27.31 4.77 22.67
CA THR A 70 -26.05 4.30 23.22
C THR A 70 -26.14 2.95 23.91
N LEU A 71 -27.33 2.58 24.38
CA LEU A 71 -27.62 1.37 25.18
C LEU A 71 -26.69 1.19 26.40
N SER A 72 -26.10 2.29 26.89
CA SER A 72 -25.19 2.29 28.03
C SER A 72 -25.94 2.24 29.33
N MET A 73 -25.70 1.21 30.14
CA MET A 73 -26.27 1.05 31.47
C MET A 73 -25.84 2.20 32.39
N GLU A 74 -24.58 2.61 32.31
CA GLU A 74 -24.03 3.71 33.12
C GLU A 74 -24.82 5.02 32.89
N ARG A 75 -25.15 5.35 31.65
CA ARG A 75 -25.92 6.56 31.29
C ARG A 75 -27.37 6.50 31.76
N LEU A 76 -28.00 5.33 31.65
CA LEU A 76 -29.36 5.15 32.12
C LEU A 76 -29.42 5.31 33.63
N MET A 77 -28.53 4.66 34.37
CA MET A 77 -28.46 4.77 35.83
C MET A 77 -28.07 6.16 36.28
N MET A 78 -27.19 6.85 35.57
CA MET A 78 -26.88 8.27 35.81
C MET A 78 -28.14 9.14 35.71
N GLY A 79 -28.91 9.00 34.63
CA GLY A 79 -30.16 9.71 34.46
C GLY A 79 -31.17 9.43 35.58
N ALA A 80 -31.35 8.18 35.98
CA ALA A 80 -32.23 7.77 37.07
C ALA A 80 -31.76 8.30 38.44
N LEU A 81 -30.44 8.31 38.69
CA LEU A 81 -29.85 8.86 39.91
C LEU A 81 -30.11 10.37 40.04
N PHE A 82 -29.83 11.12 39.00
CA PHE A 82 -30.06 12.56 38.99
C PHE A 82 -31.56 12.89 39.03
N PHE A 83 -32.43 12.04 38.47
CA PHE A 83 -33.89 12.17 38.57
C PHE A 83 -34.32 12.03 40.02
N SER A 84 -33.91 10.99 40.77
CA SER A 84 -34.28 10.80 42.17
C SER A 84 -33.77 11.92 43.07
N SER A 85 -32.48 12.33 42.86
CA SER A 85 -31.91 13.46 43.63
C SER A 85 -32.60 14.76 43.31
N GLY A 86 -32.97 15.00 42.02
CA GLY A 86 -33.75 16.18 41.60
C GLY A 86 -35.11 16.27 42.22
N LEU A 87 -35.83 15.14 42.42
CA LEU A 87 -37.10 15.09 43.13
C LEU A 87 -36.94 15.49 44.61
N LEU A 88 -35.89 14.96 45.28
CA LEU A 88 -35.62 15.31 46.69
C LEU A 88 -35.22 16.77 46.86
N PHE A 89 -34.39 17.31 45.95
CA PHE A 89 -34.07 18.75 45.93
C PHE A 89 -35.32 19.60 45.64
N SER A 90 -36.22 19.13 44.75
CA SER A 90 -37.47 19.85 44.47
C SER A 90 -38.36 19.92 45.71
N LEU A 91 -38.48 18.81 46.46
CA LEU A 91 -39.21 18.80 47.74
C LEU A 91 -38.55 19.74 48.77
N HIS A 92 -37.24 19.75 48.86
CA HIS A 92 -36.52 20.70 49.71
C HIS A 92 -36.85 22.16 49.37
N VAL A 93 -36.79 22.54 48.09
CA VAL A 93 -37.08 23.91 47.63
C VAL A 93 -38.54 24.28 47.93
N VAL A 94 -39.52 23.41 47.60
CA VAL A 94 -40.93 23.67 47.82
C VAL A 94 -41.25 23.84 49.32
N LEU A 95 -40.73 22.96 50.18
CA LEU A 95 -40.92 23.06 51.62
C LEU A 95 -40.21 24.27 52.24
N SER A 96 -39.07 24.67 51.71
CA SER A 96 -38.35 25.89 52.14
C SER A 96 -39.09 27.17 51.79
N PHE A 97 -40.00 27.15 50.80
CA PHE A 97 -40.91 28.24 50.53
C PHE A 97 -42.11 28.25 51.47
N ALA A 98 -42.54 27.08 51.96
CA ALA A 98 -43.75 26.92 52.78
C ALA A 98 -43.50 27.08 54.29
N SER A 99 -42.26 26.87 54.74
CA SER A 99 -41.82 26.92 56.14
C SER A 99 -40.51 27.71 56.29
N ASP A 100 -40.27 28.25 57.51
CA ASP A 100 -39.02 29.03 57.77
C ASP A 100 -37.71 28.23 57.66
N GLY A 101 -37.68 27.20 56.82
CA GLY A 101 -36.48 26.51 56.34
C GLY A 101 -35.98 25.33 57.21
N VAL A 102 -36.46 25.17 58.43
CA VAL A 102 -35.95 24.11 59.33
C VAL A 102 -36.45 22.73 58.95
N GLU A 103 -37.71 22.61 58.52
CA GLU A 103 -38.33 21.33 58.13
C GLU A 103 -37.83 20.77 56.77
N ALA A 104 -37.28 21.66 55.93
CA ALA A 104 -36.85 21.31 54.58
C ALA A 104 -35.41 20.73 54.51
N SER A 105 -34.57 20.98 55.51
CA SER A 105 -33.17 20.61 55.54
C SER A 105 -32.89 19.10 55.36
N PRO A 106 -33.68 18.16 55.91
CA PRO A 106 -33.41 16.72 55.72
C PRO A 106 -33.52 16.25 54.27
N PHE A 107 -34.36 16.89 53.45
CA PHE A 107 -34.54 16.55 52.04
C PHE A 107 -33.28 16.91 51.20
N SER A 108 -32.65 18.04 51.49
CA SER A 108 -31.43 18.44 50.79
C SER A 108 -30.25 17.51 51.15
N LEU A 109 -30.11 17.12 52.41
CA LEU A 109 -29.09 16.16 52.85
C LEU A 109 -29.35 14.79 52.20
N SER A 110 -30.60 14.32 52.15
CA SER A 110 -30.93 13.05 51.51
C SER A 110 -30.65 13.04 50.03
N ALA A 111 -30.92 14.18 49.32
CA ALA A 111 -30.56 14.33 47.91
C ALA A 111 -29.06 14.22 47.69
N ARG A 112 -28.24 14.84 48.53
CA ARG A 112 -26.77 14.78 48.46
C ARG A 112 -26.23 13.38 48.75
N LEU A 113 -26.71 12.74 49.81
CA LEU A 113 -26.33 11.37 50.14
C LEU A 113 -26.71 10.39 49.01
N THR A 114 -27.91 10.56 48.44
CA THR A 114 -28.36 9.77 47.28
C THR A 114 -27.40 9.96 46.10
N LEU A 115 -27.05 11.20 45.80
CA LEU A 115 -26.16 11.53 44.70
C LEU A 115 -24.73 10.95 44.94
N ALA A 116 -24.17 11.20 46.12
CA ALA A 116 -22.83 10.78 46.48
C ALA A 116 -22.68 9.25 46.49
N TRP A 117 -23.61 8.54 47.13
CA TRP A 117 -23.66 7.08 47.14
C TRP A 117 -23.85 6.50 45.74
N GLY A 118 -24.79 7.06 44.97
CA GLY A 118 -25.10 6.63 43.62
C GLY A 118 -23.93 6.82 42.67
N LEU A 119 -23.21 7.95 42.75
CA LEU A 119 -22.02 8.20 41.94
C LEU A 119 -20.87 7.25 42.31
N LEU A 120 -20.64 7.00 43.60
CA LEU A 120 -19.66 6.01 44.05
C LEU A 120 -19.99 4.63 43.49
N PHE A 121 -21.26 4.20 43.57
CA PHE A 121 -21.69 2.92 43.01
C PHE A 121 -21.51 2.84 41.50
N LEU A 122 -21.93 3.88 40.77
CA LEU A 122 -21.79 3.97 39.32
C LEU A 122 -20.32 3.86 38.87
N PHE A 123 -19.43 4.63 39.47
CA PHE A 123 -18.02 4.62 39.13
C PHE A 123 -17.25 3.38 39.67
N SER A 124 -17.87 2.57 40.54
CA SER A 124 -17.31 1.26 40.94
C SER A 124 -17.53 0.17 39.89
N ARG A 125 -18.57 0.28 39.04
CA ARG A 125 -18.91 -0.70 38.01
C ARG A 125 -18.26 -0.39 36.65
N ARG A 126 -18.05 -1.44 35.82
CA ARG A 126 -17.72 -1.25 34.40
C ARG A 126 -18.98 -0.96 33.61
N ASP A 127 -18.89 -0.09 32.61
CA ASP A 127 -20.01 0.17 31.71
C ASP A 127 -20.30 -1.09 30.88
N GLU A 128 -21.56 -1.54 30.93
CA GLU A 128 -22.05 -2.68 30.16
C GLU A 128 -23.04 -2.20 29.11
N VAL A 129 -22.82 -2.61 27.87
CA VAL A 129 -23.78 -2.36 26.79
C VAL A 129 -24.94 -3.34 26.95
N MET A 130 -26.15 -2.81 27.07
CA MET A 130 -27.35 -3.62 27.28
C MET A 130 -28.01 -4.01 25.95
N GLU A 131 -28.62 -5.20 25.93
CA GLU A 131 -29.58 -5.54 24.88
C GLU A 131 -30.78 -4.62 24.91
N ARG A 132 -31.25 -4.18 23.74
CA ARG A 132 -32.42 -3.29 23.61
C ARG A 132 -33.71 -4.02 23.99
N ARG A 133 -34.17 -3.86 25.23
CA ARG A 133 -35.49 -4.35 25.68
C ARG A 133 -36.47 -3.19 25.81
N SER A 134 -37.68 -3.40 25.32
CA SER A 134 -38.79 -2.42 25.47
C SER A 134 -39.06 -2.19 26.95
N GLY A 135 -39.12 -0.93 27.36
CA GLY A 135 -39.50 -0.56 28.72
C GLY A 135 -38.38 -0.33 29.74
N GLN A 136 -37.13 -0.70 29.47
CA GLN A 136 -35.99 -0.55 30.42
C GLN A 136 -35.86 0.88 30.99
N ARG A 137 -36.05 1.89 30.15
CA ARG A 137 -36.04 3.30 30.59
C ARG A 137 -37.10 3.59 31.63
N TRP A 138 -38.31 3.16 31.35
CA TRP A 138 -39.43 3.36 32.24
C TRP A 138 -39.23 2.66 33.59
N GLN A 139 -38.68 1.43 33.57
CA GLN A 139 -38.39 0.69 34.80
C GLN A 139 -37.35 1.41 35.67
N ALA A 140 -36.26 1.93 35.05
CA ALA A 140 -35.21 2.65 35.78
C ALA A 140 -35.75 3.95 36.42
N PHE A 141 -36.55 4.72 35.68
CA PHE A 141 -37.09 5.97 36.19
C PHE A 141 -38.24 5.74 37.18
N PHE A 142 -39.07 4.70 37.00
CA PHE A 142 -40.06 4.32 38.01
C PHE A 142 -39.43 3.87 39.32
N ALA A 143 -38.34 3.10 39.24
CA ALA A 143 -37.58 2.71 40.41
C ALA A 143 -36.96 3.92 41.13
N ALA A 144 -36.42 4.88 40.37
CA ALA A 144 -35.89 6.13 40.92
C ALA A 144 -36.97 7.00 41.56
N PHE A 145 -38.15 7.08 40.94
CA PHE A 145 -39.31 7.78 41.50
C PHE A 145 -39.79 7.11 42.79
N ALA A 146 -39.98 5.78 42.78
CA ALA A 146 -40.39 5.03 43.95
C ALA A 146 -39.40 5.20 45.12
N TYR A 147 -38.10 5.14 44.82
CA TYR A 147 -37.05 5.41 45.80
C TYR A 147 -37.19 6.80 46.42
N ALA A 148 -37.29 7.86 45.57
CA ALA A 148 -37.42 9.24 46.04
C ALA A 148 -38.71 9.44 46.87
N ALA A 149 -39.83 8.81 46.47
CA ALA A 149 -41.09 8.85 47.21
C ALA A 149 -40.98 8.17 48.57
N VAL A 150 -40.35 6.97 48.63
CA VAL A 150 -40.15 6.26 49.91
C VAL A 150 -39.26 7.05 50.86
N VAL A 151 -38.16 7.59 50.34
CA VAL A 151 -37.24 8.44 51.14
C VAL A 151 -37.97 9.70 51.60
N GLY A 152 -38.73 10.35 50.73
CA GLY A 152 -39.50 11.55 51.05
C GLY A 152 -40.55 11.29 52.14
N LEU A 153 -41.34 10.20 52.03
CA LEU A 153 -42.33 9.80 53.03
C LEU A 153 -41.66 9.43 54.38
N PHE A 154 -40.55 8.70 54.33
CA PHE A 154 -39.78 8.37 55.53
C PHE A 154 -39.29 9.62 56.26
N ILE A 155 -38.74 10.60 55.53
CA ILE A 155 -38.31 11.85 56.11
C ILE A 155 -39.46 12.60 56.72
N HIS A 156 -40.60 12.71 55.99
CA HIS A 156 -41.78 13.38 56.46
C HIS A 156 -42.34 12.75 57.76
N TRP A 157 -42.28 11.42 57.88
CA TRP A 157 -42.75 10.69 59.03
C TRP A 157 -41.78 10.78 60.22
N VAL A 158 -40.46 10.80 59.99
CA VAL A 158 -39.43 10.83 61.02
C VAL A 158 -39.06 12.26 61.46
N ALA A 159 -39.17 13.26 60.59
CA ALA A 159 -38.83 14.65 60.91
C ALA A 159 -39.54 15.21 62.16
N PRO A 160 -40.83 14.97 62.41
CA PRO A 160 -41.53 15.42 63.61
C PRO A 160 -41.05 14.75 64.90
N LEU A 161 -40.46 13.58 64.80
CA LEU A 161 -39.95 12.83 65.96
C LEU A 161 -38.56 13.34 66.44
N TRP A 162 -37.95 14.24 65.67
CA TRP A 162 -36.64 14.81 65.99
C TRP A 162 -36.80 16.09 66.82
N PRO A 163 -36.34 16.13 68.05
CA PRO A 163 -36.45 17.32 68.89
C PRO A 163 -35.63 18.45 68.25
N GLY A 164 -36.32 19.49 67.79
CA GLY A 164 -35.70 20.76 67.43
C GLY A 164 -35.27 21.44 68.74
N ASP A 165 -34.03 21.27 69.15
CA ASP A 165 -33.44 22.10 70.19
C ASP A 165 -33.46 23.53 69.68
N GLY A 166 -34.26 24.38 70.25
CA GLY A 166 -34.43 25.81 69.88
C GLY A 166 -33.14 26.65 69.95
N THR A 167 -31.99 25.98 69.86
CA THR A 167 -30.65 26.60 69.78
C THR A 167 -30.16 26.55 68.35
N SER A 168 -29.61 27.66 67.86
CA SER A 168 -29.09 27.92 66.49
C SER A 168 -27.87 27.00 66.06
N ARG A 169 -27.74 25.83 66.62
CA ARG A 169 -26.70 24.86 66.26
C ARG A 169 -27.27 23.72 65.44
N TRP A 170 -26.66 23.49 64.22
CA TRP A 170 -26.99 22.36 63.38
C TRP A 170 -26.87 21.04 64.14
N PRO A 171 -27.86 20.13 64.09
CA PRO A 171 -27.81 18.87 64.78
C PRO A 171 -26.58 18.03 64.41
N LEU A 172 -26.07 17.25 65.35
CA LEU A 172 -24.87 16.42 65.13
C LEU A 172 -25.04 15.42 63.99
N TRP A 173 -26.23 14.86 63.82
CA TRP A 173 -26.56 13.94 62.72
C TRP A 173 -26.50 14.63 61.34
N TRP A 174 -26.83 15.91 61.25
CA TRP A 174 -26.69 16.70 60.00
C TRP A 174 -25.21 16.83 59.62
N LYS A 175 -24.39 17.23 60.55
CA LYS A 175 -22.95 17.35 60.37
C LYS A 175 -22.30 16.02 59.99
N ALA A 176 -22.74 14.94 60.64
CA ALA A 176 -22.29 13.58 60.33
C ALA A 176 -22.72 13.18 58.91
N GLY A 177 -23.94 13.47 58.52
CA GLY A 177 -24.47 13.18 57.19
C GLY A 177 -23.70 13.91 56.06
N GLU A 178 -23.45 15.22 56.22
CA GLU A 178 -22.64 15.99 55.25
C GLU A 178 -21.21 15.49 55.19
N GLY A 179 -20.62 15.16 56.31
CA GLY A 179 -19.26 14.54 56.33
C GLY A 179 -19.21 13.20 55.64
N ILE A 180 -20.20 12.32 55.79
CA ILE A 180 -20.31 11.04 55.08
C ILE A 180 -20.49 11.29 53.57
N ALA A 181 -21.35 12.20 53.16
CA ALA A 181 -21.53 12.52 51.75
C ALA A 181 -20.19 12.99 51.10
N GLY A 182 -19.45 13.88 51.78
CA GLY A 182 -18.15 14.34 51.32
C GLY A 182 -17.09 13.21 51.20
N LEU A 183 -17.11 12.23 52.11
CA LEU A 183 -16.23 11.05 52.02
C LEU A 183 -16.62 10.15 50.83
N LEU A 184 -17.91 9.99 50.56
CA LEU A 184 -18.41 9.19 49.43
C LEU A 184 -18.01 9.84 48.09
N ASP A 185 -18.15 11.16 47.99
CA ASP A 185 -17.72 11.90 46.78
C ASP A 185 -16.20 11.84 46.58
N ALA A 186 -15.42 11.94 47.64
CA ALA A 186 -13.96 11.77 47.56
C ALA A 186 -13.58 10.34 47.13
N GLY A 187 -14.31 9.33 47.61
CA GLY A 187 -14.17 7.94 47.17
C GLY A 187 -14.50 7.76 45.69
N ALA A 188 -15.59 8.35 45.24
CA ALA A 188 -15.96 8.35 43.81
C ALA A 188 -14.90 9.08 42.95
N ALA A 189 -14.37 10.19 43.42
CA ALA A 189 -13.29 10.93 42.75
C ALA A 189 -12.03 10.05 42.58
N LEU A 190 -11.67 9.25 43.59
CA LEU A 190 -10.55 8.30 43.51
C LEU A 190 -10.80 7.22 42.43
N LEU A 191 -12.03 6.70 42.31
CA LEU A 191 -12.39 5.71 41.29
C LEU A 191 -12.31 6.34 39.88
N VAL A 192 -12.86 7.54 39.71
CA VAL A 192 -12.76 8.28 38.45
C VAL A 192 -11.31 8.57 38.07
N TRP A 193 -10.47 8.97 39.03
CA TRP A 193 -9.06 9.20 38.81
C TRP A 193 -8.32 7.94 38.37
N ARG A 194 -8.61 6.77 38.98
CA ARG A 194 -8.06 5.47 38.56
C ARG A 194 -8.44 5.13 37.11
N ARG A 195 -9.72 5.29 36.74
CA ARG A 195 -10.20 5.07 35.36
C ARG A 195 -9.54 6.03 34.36
N TRP A 196 -9.38 7.28 34.73
CA TRP A 196 -8.75 8.28 33.88
C TRP A 196 -7.26 7.95 33.58
N ARG A 197 -6.52 7.45 34.57
CA ARG A 197 -5.14 6.98 34.41
C ARG A 197 -5.00 5.83 33.43
N GLN A 198 -5.99 5.01 33.28
CA GLN A 198 -6.02 3.86 32.36
C GLN A 198 -6.32 4.23 30.88
N GLY A 199 -6.35 5.50 30.52
CA GLY A 199 -6.51 5.94 29.12
C GLY A 199 -7.90 6.43 28.73
N SER A 200 -8.70 6.81 29.70
CA SER A 200 -10.10 7.21 29.54
C SER A 200 -10.30 8.61 28.94
N SER A 201 -11.55 8.88 28.53
CA SER A 201 -12.06 10.09 27.88
C SER A 201 -11.82 11.38 28.71
N ARG A 202 -11.81 12.55 28.05
CA ARG A 202 -11.74 13.88 28.69
C ARG A 202 -12.87 14.13 29.66
N SER A 203 -14.03 13.51 29.51
CA SER A 203 -15.17 13.63 30.41
C SER A 203 -14.86 13.20 31.83
N PHE A 204 -14.01 12.18 32.03
CA PHE A 204 -13.61 11.75 33.36
C PHE A 204 -12.87 12.84 34.17
N LEU A 205 -12.16 13.75 33.50
CA LEU A 205 -11.55 14.88 34.16
C LEU A 205 -12.60 15.86 34.73
N TYR A 206 -13.67 16.11 33.97
CA TYR A 206 -14.77 16.96 34.45
C TYR A 206 -15.56 16.28 35.58
N TRP A 207 -15.76 14.97 35.51
CA TRP A 207 -16.32 14.20 36.62
C TRP A 207 -15.46 14.26 37.89
N LEU A 208 -14.13 14.14 37.73
CA LEU A 208 -13.20 14.26 38.85
C LEU A 208 -13.33 15.63 39.52
N LEU A 209 -13.36 16.71 38.74
CA LEU A 209 -13.52 18.05 39.27
C LEU A 209 -14.90 18.25 39.94
N ALA A 210 -15.97 17.74 39.34
CA ALA A 210 -17.30 17.80 39.93
C ALA A 210 -17.32 17.17 41.33
N LEU A 211 -16.79 15.98 41.45
CA LEU A 211 -16.74 15.23 42.70
C LEU A 211 -15.86 15.93 43.76
N TRP A 212 -14.73 16.53 43.38
CA TRP A 212 -13.92 17.34 44.28
C TRP A 212 -14.69 18.56 44.80
N TRP A 213 -15.41 19.27 43.92
CA TRP A 213 -16.21 20.42 44.31
C TRP A 213 -17.36 20.01 45.22
N PHE A 214 -18.04 18.88 44.97
CA PHE A 214 -19.05 18.34 45.86
C PHE A 214 -18.47 17.99 47.24
N ALA A 215 -17.38 17.25 47.30
CA ALA A 215 -16.75 16.86 48.57
C ALA A 215 -16.35 18.10 49.41
N LEU A 216 -15.69 19.10 48.77
CA LEU A 216 -15.32 20.33 49.45
C LEU A 216 -16.56 21.14 49.92
N GLY A 217 -17.62 21.20 49.09
CA GLY A 217 -18.86 21.85 49.41
C GLY A 217 -19.54 21.25 50.64
N GLN A 218 -19.61 19.92 50.70
CA GLN A 218 -20.23 19.21 51.82
C GLN A 218 -19.45 19.35 53.12
N TRP A 219 -18.08 19.39 53.06
CA TRP A 219 -17.29 19.67 54.26
C TRP A 219 -17.49 21.09 54.79
N LEU A 220 -17.71 22.08 53.91
CA LEU A 220 -18.08 23.44 54.33
C LEU A 220 -19.47 23.47 54.94
N LEU A 221 -20.44 22.75 54.36
CA LEU A 221 -21.81 22.62 54.92
C LEU A 221 -21.76 21.99 56.32
N MET A 222 -20.93 20.95 56.52
CA MET A 222 -20.74 20.33 57.84
C MET A 222 -20.30 21.30 58.92
N LEU A 223 -19.49 22.33 58.59
CA LEU A 223 -19.03 23.33 59.54
C LEU A 223 -20.19 24.28 59.99
N GLY A 224 -21.22 24.45 59.16
CA GLY A 224 -22.37 25.29 59.46
C GLY A 224 -22.10 26.79 59.52
N GLY A 225 -23.06 27.57 59.99
CA GLY A 225 -22.94 29.01 60.10
C GLY A 225 -22.68 29.72 58.77
N GLY A 226 -21.81 30.76 58.77
CA GLY A 226 -21.43 31.49 57.55
C GLY A 226 -20.74 30.65 56.47
N HIS A 227 -20.25 29.45 56.82
CA HIS A 227 -19.60 28.51 55.86
C HIS A 227 -20.60 27.78 54.96
N ALA A 228 -21.87 27.65 55.38
CA ALA A 228 -22.90 26.93 54.64
C ALA A 228 -23.19 27.54 53.26
N LEU A 229 -23.19 28.87 53.13
CA LEU A 229 -23.37 29.52 51.83
C LEU A 229 -22.23 29.17 50.84
N TRP A 230 -21.01 29.16 51.33
CA TRP A 230 -19.88 28.80 50.52
C TRP A 230 -19.89 27.31 50.12
N GLY A 231 -20.37 26.46 51.03
CA GLY A 231 -20.58 25.03 50.69
C GLY A 231 -21.54 24.85 49.52
N GLN A 232 -22.62 25.57 49.46
CA GLN A 232 -23.58 25.54 48.35
C GLN A 232 -23.00 26.12 47.05
N LEU A 233 -22.20 27.18 47.12
CA LEU A 233 -21.52 27.73 45.92
C LEU A 233 -20.51 26.71 45.33
N TYR A 234 -19.81 25.98 46.18
CA TYR A 234 -18.90 24.91 45.72
C TYR A 234 -19.71 23.75 45.11
N GLU A 235 -20.81 23.38 45.71
CA GLU A 235 -21.71 22.37 45.17
C GLU A 235 -22.24 22.79 43.79
N MET A 236 -22.60 24.07 43.60
CA MET A 236 -23.02 24.59 42.30
C MET A 236 -21.89 24.52 41.26
N ALA A 237 -20.64 24.82 41.66
CA ALA A 237 -19.49 24.62 40.77
C ALA A 237 -19.36 23.13 40.37
N GLY A 238 -19.58 22.18 41.29
CA GLY A 238 -19.67 20.76 40.99
C GLY A 238 -20.70 20.43 39.92
N PHE A 239 -21.92 20.95 40.07
CA PHE A 239 -22.98 20.77 39.07
C PHE A 239 -22.61 21.34 37.69
N LEU A 240 -21.93 22.47 37.60
CA LEU A 240 -21.46 23.02 36.31
C LEU A 240 -20.47 22.05 35.62
N TYR A 241 -19.59 21.43 36.39
CA TYR A 241 -18.67 20.40 35.83
C TYR A 241 -19.39 19.12 35.42
N VAL A 242 -20.48 18.72 36.12
CA VAL A 242 -21.37 17.62 35.69
C VAL A 242 -21.98 17.93 34.33
N VAL A 243 -22.58 19.14 34.17
CA VAL A 243 -23.13 19.56 32.87
C VAL A 243 -22.07 19.54 31.78
N ARG A 244 -20.83 20.02 32.08
CA ARG A 244 -19.73 19.98 31.10
C ARG A 244 -19.32 18.57 30.77
N ALA A 245 -19.21 17.67 31.75
CA ALA A 245 -18.88 16.25 31.52
C ALA A 245 -19.91 15.59 30.57
N MET A 246 -21.20 15.80 30.86
CA MET A 246 -22.27 15.28 30.03
C MET A 246 -22.27 15.86 28.62
N TYR A 247 -22.04 17.16 28.45
CA TYR A 247 -21.94 17.80 27.15
C TYR A 247 -20.80 17.19 26.30
N VAL A 248 -19.64 16.99 26.92
CA VAL A 248 -18.50 16.37 26.21
C VAL A 248 -18.82 14.94 25.75
N GLU A 249 -19.51 14.16 26.59
CA GLU A 249 -19.85 12.78 26.24
C GLU A 249 -20.96 12.65 25.20
N THR A 250 -21.96 13.54 25.24
CA THR A 250 -23.15 13.40 24.40
C THR A 250 -23.10 14.19 23.11
N VAL A 251 -22.34 15.27 23.05
CA VAL A 251 -22.31 16.18 21.90
C VAL A 251 -20.90 16.23 21.29
N GLU A 252 -19.89 16.59 22.09
CA GLU A 252 -18.56 16.86 21.57
C GLU A 252 -17.88 15.59 21.04
N LYS A 253 -17.91 14.50 21.79
CA LYS A 253 -17.27 13.25 21.41
C LYS A 253 -17.90 12.60 20.16
N PRO A 254 -19.21 12.39 20.05
CA PRO A 254 -19.84 11.84 18.85
C PRO A 254 -19.62 12.73 17.61
N TYR A 255 -19.63 14.06 17.78
CA TYR A 255 -19.37 14.99 16.68
C TYR A 255 -17.93 14.86 16.15
N VAL A 256 -16.95 14.77 17.05
CA VAL A 256 -15.54 14.57 16.67
C VAL A 256 -15.32 13.22 15.99
N GLU A 257 -15.94 12.15 16.52
CA GLU A 257 -15.88 10.81 15.94
C GLU A 257 -16.51 10.78 14.54
N LEU A 258 -17.68 11.37 14.37
CA LEU A 258 -18.35 11.47 13.07
C LEU A 258 -17.48 12.24 12.05
N LYS A 259 -16.91 13.37 12.49
CA LYS A 259 -16.01 14.17 11.65
C LYS A 259 -14.77 13.39 11.24
N GLN A 260 -14.17 12.65 12.18
CA GLN A 260 -13.01 11.80 11.90
C GLN A 260 -13.35 10.67 10.92
N HIS A 261 -14.47 9.98 11.11
CA HIS A 261 -14.94 8.94 10.19
C HIS A 261 -15.19 9.49 8.79
N LYS A 262 -15.85 10.65 8.69
CA LYS A 262 -16.07 11.31 7.39
C LYS A 262 -14.74 11.63 6.69
N GLN A 263 -13.79 12.23 7.41
CA GLN A 263 -12.45 12.53 6.84
C GLN A 263 -11.70 11.27 6.45
N GLN A 264 -11.83 10.20 7.22
CA GLN A 264 -11.19 8.92 6.90
C GLN A 264 -11.77 8.31 5.62
N LEU A 265 -13.09 8.34 5.45
CA LEU A 265 -13.74 7.88 4.22
C LEU A 265 -13.33 8.71 3.00
N GLU A 266 -13.27 10.04 3.14
CA GLU A 266 -12.81 10.93 2.08
C GLU A 266 -11.33 10.66 1.72
N MET A 267 -10.46 10.45 2.71
CA MET A 267 -9.06 10.09 2.45
C MET A 267 -8.94 8.73 1.75
N MET A 268 -9.72 7.73 2.16
CA MET A 268 -9.75 6.42 1.48
C MET A 268 -10.21 6.55 0.04
N ALA A 269 -11.29 7.27 -0.21
CA ALA A 269 -11.81 7.51 -1.55
C ALA A 269 -10.81 8.25 -2.46
N ASN A 270 -10.02 9.18 -1.90
CA ASN A 270 -9.00 9.91 -2.64
C ASN A 270 -7.73 9.09 -2.89
N ALA A 271 -7.44 8.08 -2.04
CA ALA A 271 -6.23 7.25 -2.15
C ALA A 271 -6.36 6.08 -3.14
N LEU A 272 -7.57 5.78 -3.61
CA LEU A 272 -7.84 4.62 -4.48
C LEU A 272 -7.25 4.72 -5.89
N GLY A 273 -6.81 5.91 -6.33
CA GLY A 273 -6.32 6.11 -7.72
C GLY A 273 -7.37 5.88 -8.81
N GLU A 274 -8.62 5.62 -8.43
CA GLU A 274 -9.77 5.50 -9.31
C GLU A 274 -10.72 6.67 -9.12
N GLY A 275 -11.36 7.10 -10.19
CA GLY A 275 -12.39 8.14 -10.13
C GLY A 275 -13.65 7.60 -9.45
N LEU A 276 -14.00 8.16 -8.29
CA LEU A 276 -15.25 7.83 -7.59
C LEU A 276 -16.23 8.99 -7.72
N MET A 277 -17.46 8.67 -8.09
CA MET A 277 -18.51 9.65 -8.28
C MET A 277 -19.85 9.12 -7.75
N MET A 278 -20.61 9.98 -7.10
CA MET A 278 -21.97 9.71 -6.67
C MET A 278 -22.93 10.62 -7.44
N LEU A 279 -23.91 10.01 -8.07
CA LEU A 279 -24.96 10.69 -8.82
C LEU A 279 -26.31 10.49 -8.13
N ASP A 280 -27.17 11.47 -8.24
CA ASP A 280 -28.57 11.31 -7.84
C ASP A 280 -29.38 10.51 -8.88
N ARG A 281 -30.67 10.31 -8.62
CA ARG A 281 -31.60 9.59 -9.52
C ARG A 281 -31.78 10.25 -10.90
N ASP A 282 -31.46 11.55 -11.00
CA ASP A 282 -31.61 12.36 -12.21
C ASP A 282 -30.26 12.50 -12.97
N GLY A 283 -29.19 11.85 -12.45
CA GLY A 283 -27.85 11.85 -13.04
C GLY A 283 -27.04 13.10 -12.74
N GLN A 284 -27.42 13.87 -11.71
CA GLN A 284 -26.67 15.02 -11.26
C GLN A 284 -25.58 14.58 -10.29
N ILE A 285 -24.43 15.23 -10.33
CA ILE A 285 -23.27 14.92 -9.52
C ILE A 285 -23.51 15.41 -8.09
N VAL A 286 -23.65 14.47 -7.15
CA VAL A 286 -23.79 14.77 -5.72
C VAL A 286 -22.41 14.97 -5.09
N TRP A 287 -21.46 14.10 -5.45
CA TRP A 287 -20.09 14.11 -4.94
C TRP A 287 -19.15 13.39 -5.91
N MET A 288 -17.91 13.80 -5.95
CA MET A 288 -16.83 13.09 -6.63
C MET A 288 -15.51 13.32 -5.92
N ASN A 289 -14.57 12.37 -6.08
CA ASN A 289 -13.20 12.54 -5.63
C ASN A 289 -12.38 13.34 -6.68
N PRO A 290 -11.19 13.85 -6.31
CA PRO A 290 -10.32 14.59 -7.23
C PRO A 290 -9.96 13.82 -8.49
N GLU A 291 -9.80 12.49 -8.42
CA GLU A 291 -9.45 11.64 -9.55
C GLU A 291 -10.59 11.57 -10.58
N ALA A 292 -11.85 11.45 -10.13
CA ALA A 292 -12.99 11.56 -11.04
C ALA A 292 -13.03 12.93 -11.72
N GLY A 293 -12.74 14.01 -10.98
CA GLY A 293 -12.62 15.35 -11.55
C GLY A 293 -11.54 15.45 -12.63
N ARG A 294 -10.37 14.85 -12.39
CA ARG A 294 -9.27 14.75 -13.38
C ARG A 294 -9.70 14.00 -14.63
N LEU A 295 -10.37 12.86 -14.47
CA LEU A 295 -10.82 12.02 -15.60
C LEU A 295 -11.86 12.72 -16.46
N ILE A 296 -12.82 13.42 -15.86
CA ILE A 296 -13.85 14.13 -16.62
C ILE A 296 -13.48 15.57 -16.99
N GLY A 297 -12.35 16.08 -16.48
CA GLY A 297 -11.79 17.39 -16.83
C GLY A 297 -12.46 18.58 -16.15
N VAL A 298 -12.89 18.41 -14.89
CA VAL A 298 -13.57 19.46 -14.12
C VAL A 298 -13.12 19.49 -12.67
N VAL A 299 -13.26 20.64 -12.03
CA VAL A 299 -13.06 20.77 -10.59
C VAL A 299 -14.29 20.18 -9.87
N PRO A 300 -14.11 19.25 -8.89
CA PRO A 300 -15.22 18.59 -8.22
C PRO A 300 -16.28 19.53 -7.66
N GLU A 301 -15.87 20.64 -7.07
CA GLU A 301 -16.77 21.63 -6.46
C GLU A 301 -17.67 22.33 -7.49
N GLU A 302 -17.14 22.57 -8.69
CA GLU A 302 -17.87 23.24 -9.79
C GLU A 302 -18.85 22.30 -10.50
N ALA A 303 -18.61 21.00 -10.42
CA ALA A 303 -19.45 19.98 -11.04
C ALA A 303 -20.66 19.59 -10.19
N LYS A 304 -20.62 19.84 -8.90
CA LYS A 304 -21.68 19.47 -7.96
C LYS A 304 -23.02 20.09 -8.35
N GLY A 305 -24.06 19.27 -8.38
CA GLY A 305 -25.42 19.65 -8.77
C GLY A 305 -25.63 19.81 -10.26
N LYS A 306 -24.63 19.51 -11.11
CA LYS A 306 -24.77 19.56 -12.56
C LYS A 306 -24.85 18.14 -13.16
N PRO A 307 -25.53 17.96 -14.30
CA PRO A 307 -25.62 16.66 -14.96
C PRO A 307 -24.25 16.18 -15.44
N LEU A 308 -23.93 14.89 -15.24
CA LEU A 308 -22.64 14.31 -15.70
C LEU A 308 -22.41 14.52 -17.20
N PHE A 309 -23.44 14.37 -18.01
CA PHE A 309 -23.34 14.50 -19.47
C PHE A 309 -23.09 15.95 -19.96
N SER A 310 -23.07 16.94 -19.06
CA SER A 310 -22.59 18.29 -19.39
C SER A 310 -21.07 18.35 -19.53
N PHE A 311 -20.34 17.37 -19.01
CA PHE A 311 -18.87 17.37 -18.96
C PHE A 311 -18.24 16.28 -19.83
N VAL A 312 -18.94 15.16 -20.05
CA VAL A 312 -18.46 14.04 -20.84
C VAL A 312 -19.53 13.55 -21.81
N SER A 313 -19.09 13.19 -23.00
CA SER A 313 -19.88 12.41 -23.94
C SER A 313 -19.30 10.99 -24.02
N LEU A 314 -20.16 10.00 -23.83
CA LEU A 314 -19.80 8.60 -24.01
C LEU A 314 -19.99 8.27 -25.50
N ALA A 315 -18.93 7.81 -26.14
CA ALA A 315 -19.01 7.29 -27.50
C ALA A 315 -19.16 5.77 -27.42
N GLY A 316 -20.15 5.21 -28.10
CA GLY A 316 -20.26 3.76 -28.23
C GLY A 316 -19.04 3.15 -28.95
N PRO A 317 -18.87 1.81 -28.95
CA PRO A 317 -17.76 1.13 -29.64
C PRO A 317 -17.67 1.43 -31.13
N ASP A 318 -18.77 1.88 -31.72
CA ASP A 318 -18.94 2.30 -33.12
C ASP A 318 -18.67 3.81 -33.34
N GLY A 319 -18.26 4.54 -32.30
CA GLY A 319 -18.03 5.97 -32.32
C GLY A 319 -19.31 6.83 -32.27
N SER A 320 -20.50 6.22 -32.21
CA SER A 320 -21.75 6.95 -32.02
C SER A 320 -21.89 7.45 -30.58
N ALA A 321 -22.44 8.66 -30.42
CA ALA A 321 -22.80 9.14 -29.07
C ALA A 321 -23.88 8.24 -28.45
N TRP A 322 -23.86 8.08 -27.12
CA TRP A 322 -24.90 7.35 -26.41
C TRP A 322 -26.27 7.87 -26.78
N ASP A 323 -27.11 7.01 -27.39
CA ASP A 323 -28.47 7.35 -27.70
C ASP A 323 -29.38 7.15 -26.44
N TRP A 324 -30.55 7.79 -26.48
CA TRP A 324 -31.58 7.66 -25.44
C TRP A 324 -32.02 6.22 -25.18
N LYS A 325 -31.88 5.30 -26.16
CA LYS A 325 -32.27 3.89 -26.02
C LYS A 325 -31.27 3.13 -25.15
N ARG A 326 -29.97 3.44 -25.29
CA ARG A 326 -28.92 2.83 -24.46
C ARG A 326 -29.00 3.32 -23.02
N LEU A 327 -29.19 4.62 -22.83
CA LEU A 327 -29.38 5.23 -21.50
C LEU A 327 -30.59 4.63 -20.77
N ARG A 328 -31.74 4.47 -21.46
CA ARG A 328 -32.93 3.83 -20.86
C ARG A 328 -32.68 2.37 -20.45
N ARG A 329 -31.89 1.61 -21.20
CA ARG A 329 -31.51 0.22 -20.83
C ARG A 329 -30.68 0.21 -19.56
N VAL A 330 -29.65 1.04 -19.49
CA VAL A 330 -28.79 1.21 -18.32
C VAL A 330 -29.63 1.59 -17.08
N VAL A 331 -30.49 2.60 -17.19
CA VAL A 331 -31.38 3.01 -16.10
C VAL A 331 -32.35 1.91 -15.69
N LYS A 332 -32.86 1.09 -16.63
CA LYS A 332 -33.73 -0.04 -16.32
C LYS A 332 -33.00 -1.13 -15.53
N GLN A 333 -31.77 -1.48 -15.93
CA GLN A 333 -30.92 -2.44 -15.23
C GLN A 333 -30.55 -1.94 -13.82
N LEU A 334 -30.18 -0.68 -13.68
CA LEU A 334 -29.89 -0.07 -12.38
C LEU A 334 -31.11 -0.05 -11.45
N LYS A 335 -32.33 0.15 -11.98
CA LYS A 335 -33.58 0.05 -11.21
C LYS A 335 -33.89 -1.37 -10.74
N SER A 336 -33.42 -2.40 -11.41
CA SER A 336 -33.54 -3.80 -10.95
C SER A 336 -32.46 -4.19 -9.91
N GLY A 337 -31.57 -3.27 -9.54
CA GLY A 337 -30.49 -3.53 -8.59
C GLY A 337 -29.21 -4.12 -9.21
N GLU A 338 -29.16 -4.22 -10.55
CA GLU A 338 -28.00 -4.78 -11.25
C GLU A 338 -26.83 -3.79 -11.30
N VAL A 339 -25.61 -4.31 -11.11
CA VAL A 339 -24.37 -3.55 -11.29
C VAL A 339 -23.91 -3.68 -12.73
N ILE A 340 -23.68 -2.56 -13.38
CA ILE A 340 -23.19 -2.49 -14.76
C ILE A 340 -21.69 -2.31 -14.72
N ARG A 341 -20.98 -3.17 -15.47
CA ARG A 341 -19.52 -3.07 -15.63
C ARG A 341 -19.21 -2.97 -17.11
N VAL A 342 -18.41 -1.97 -17.46
CA VAL A 342 -17.87 -1.78 -18.80
C VAL A 342 -16.36 -1.76 -18.67
N GLU A 343 -15.70 -2.70 -19.35
CA GLU A 343 -14.24 -2.84 -19.23
C GLU A 343 -13.52 -1.64 -19.85
N GLU A 344 -14.07 -1.13 -20.95
CA GLU A 344 -13.50 0.01 -21.65
C GLU A 344 -14.53 0.67 -22.55
N GLU A 345 -14.55 2.00 -22.49
CA GLU A 345 -15.29 2.84 -23.41
C GLU A 345 -14.57 4.20 -23.57
N PRO A 346 -14.54 4.79 -24.77
CA PRO A 346 -13.91 6.09 -24.96
C PRO A 346 -14.76 7.19 -24.32
N PHE A 347 -14.19 7.84 -23.30
CA PHE A 347 -14.71 9.06 -22.68
C PHE A 347 -14.19 10.26 -23.45
N ARG A 348 -15.07 10.98 -24.12
CA ARG A 348 -14.73 12.26 -24.74
C ARG A 348 -15.11 13.38 -23.78
N ARG A 349 -14.11 14.05 -23.25
CA ARG A 349 -14.26 15.22 -22.40
C ARG A 349 -14.72 16.44 -23.21
N HIS A 350 -15.30 17.43 -22.54
CA HIS A 350 -15.78 18.65 -23.20
C HIS A 350 -14.65 19.51 -23.81
N ASP A 351 -13.41 19.38 -23.31
CA ASP A 351 -12.20 19.98 -23.86
C ASP A 351 -11.64 19.25 -25.11
N GLY A 352 -12.33 18.21 -25.57
CA GLY A 352 -11.95 17.42 -26.75
C GLY A 352 -11.01 16.26 -26.50
N VAL A 353 -10.48 16.10 -25.29
CA VAL A 353 -9.62 14.96 -24.91
C VAL A 353 -10.45 13.70 -24.87
N CYS A 354 -9.94 12.64 -25.51
CA CYS A 354 -10.55 11.31 -25.50
C CYS A 354 -9.68 10.35 -24.67
N LEU A 355 -10.25 9.78 -23.61
CA LEU A 355 -9.59 8.83 -22.71
C LEU A 355 -10.29 7.48 -22.79
N PRO A 356 -9.56 6.37 -22.84
CA PRO A 356 -10.13 5.05 -22.63
C PRO A 356 -10.43 4.88 -21.14
N VAL A 357 -11.70 4.75 -20.76
CA VAL A 357 -12.15 4.64 -19.38
C VAL A 357 -12.95 3.35 -19.20
N GLY A 358 -12.53 2.53 -18.23
CA GLY A 358 -13.36 1.47 -17.69
C GLY A 358 -14.27 2.02 -16.61
N TYR A 359 -15.52 1.56 -16.53
CA TYR A 359 -16.39 2.04 -15.47
C TYR A 359 -17.33 0.98 -14.90
N THR A 360 -17.66 1.17 -13.63
CA THR A 360 -18.67 0.38 -12.92
C THR A 360 -19.74 1.30 -12.37
N LEU A 361 -20.99 1.02 -12.66
CA LEU A 361 -22.15 1.73 -12.13
C LEU A 361 -22.91 0.82 -11.17
N ALA A 362 -23.03 1.23 -9.92
CA ALA A 362 -23.74 0.51 -8.87
C ALA A 362 -24.94 1.36 -8.38
N PRO A 363 -26.17 0.81 -8.31
CA PRO A 363 -27.30 1.53 -7.80
C PRO A 363 -27.27 1.65 -6.28
N VAL A 364 -27.66 2.82 -5.76
CA VAL A 364 -27.93 3.06 -4.34
C VAL A 364 -29.43 2.92 -4.12
N MET A 365 -29.82 1.88 -3.39
CA MET A 365 -31.22 1.57 -3.12
C MET A 365 -31.58 1.92 -1.66
N GLU A 366 -32.67 2.63 -1.46
CA GLU A 366 -33.21 2.91 -0.13
C GLU A 366 -34.71 2.54 -0.10
N ASN A 367 -35.10 1.68 0.83
CA ASN A 367 -36.46 1.14 0.93
C ASN A 367 -37.01 0.54 -0.38
N GLY A 368 -36.14 -0.08 -1.21
CA GLY A 368 -36.51 -0.65 -2.50
C GLY A 368 -36.65 0.35 -3.66
N ALA A 369 -36.36 1.63 -3.44
CA ALA A 369 -36.35 2.66 -4.47
C ALA A 369 -34.92 3.09 -4.81
N LEU A 370 -34.67 3.38 -6.08
CA LEU A 370 -33.39 3.93 -6.54
C LEU A 370 -33.27 5.39 -6.08
N THR A 371 -32.32 5.68 -5.21
CA THR A 371 -32.04 7.02 -4.69
C THR A 371 -30.84 7.68 -5.36
N GLY A 372 -29.94 6.89 -5.94
CA GLY A 372 -28.75 7.40 -6.62
C GLY A 372 -27.92 6.30 -7.25
N LEU A 373 -26.76 6.66 -7.75
CA LEU A 373 -25.78 5.79 -8.40
C LEU A 373 -24.38 6.07 -7.85
N VAL A 374 -23.58 5.03 -7.70
CA VAL A 374 -22.14 5.17 -7.51
C VAL A 374 -21.45 4.73 -8.80
N ALA A 375 -20.63 5.61 -9.36
CA ALA A 375 -19.80 5.34 -10.52
C ALA A 375 -18.34 5.25 -10.07
N VAL A 376 -17.66 4.17 -10.47
CA VAL A 376 -16.21 4.00 -10.35
C VAL A 376 -15.64 4.11 -11.76
N LEU A 377 -14.70 5.02 -11.96
CA LEU A 377 -14.04 5.31 -13.24
C LEU A 377 -12.58 4.91 -13.14
N ARG A 378 -12.10 4.14 -14.10
CA ARG A 378 -10.71 3.70 -14.17
C ARG A 378 -10.06 4.18 -15.46
N ASP A 379 -8.95 4.90 -15.37
CA ASP A 379 -8.11 5.24 -16.51
C ASP A 379 -7.44 3.98 -17.06
N MET A 380 -7.69 3.70 -18.35
CA MET A 380 -7.14 2.52 -19.02
C MET A 380 -5.93 2.87 -19.92
N THR A 381 -5.48 4.12 -19.89
CA THR A 381 -4.42 4.63 -20.79
C THR A 381 -3.10 3.87 -20.59
N GLU A 382 -2.64 3.76 -19.36
CA GLU A 382 -1.39 3.06 -19.02
C GLU A 382 -1.48 1.56 -19.36
N LYS A 383 -2.62 0.93 -19.07
CA LYS A 383 -2.85 -0.47 -19.40
C LYS A 383 -2.79 -0.72 -20.90
N LYS A 384 -3.44 0.13 -21.70
CA LYS A 384 -3.42 0.03 -23.16
C LYS A 384 -2.03 0.22 -23.76
N GLU A 385 -1.30 1.21 -23.26
CA GLU A 385 0.06 1.45 -23.74
C GLU A 385 0.96 0.24 -23.42
N LYS A 386 0.83 -0.33 -22.24
CA LYS A 386 1.55 -1.56 -21.87
C LYS A 386 1.17 -2.73 -22.79
N GLU A 387 -0.12 -2.97 -23.01
CA GLU A 387 -0.59 -4.03 -23.92
C GLU A 387 -0.12 -3.81 -25.37
N ARG A 388 -0.06 -2.55 -25.84
CA ARG A 388 0.48 -2.20 -27.15
C ARG A 388 1.96 -2.54 -27.25
N LEU A 389 2.76 -2.12 -26.27
CA LEU A 389 4.19 -2.40 -26.21
C LEU A 389 4.49 -3.90 -26.11
N GLU A 390 3.69 -4.64 -25.34
CA GLU A 390 3.81 -6.10 -25.26
C GLU A 390 3.55 -6.77 -26.60
N ARG A 391 2.51 -6.37 -27.33
CA ARG A 391 2.21 -6.90 -28.68
C ARG A 391 3.30 -6.55 -29.70
N GLU A 392 3.80 -5.32 -29.69
CA GLU A 392 4.91 -4.89 -30.55
C GLU A 392 6.18 -5.71 -30.26
N ARG A 393 6.45 -5.97 -28.99
CA ARG A 393 7.58 -6.83 -28.57
C ARG A 393 7.40 -8.27 -29.03
N GLU A 394 6.21 -8.86 -28.80
CA GLU A 394 5.92 -10.23 -29.25
C GLU A 394 6.07 -10.39 -30.77
N GLN A 395 5.62 -9.37 -31.53
CA GLN A 395 5.78 -9.36 -32.99
C GLN A 395 7.24 -9.31 -33.40
N LEU A 396 8.05 -8.45 -32.78
CA LEU A 396 9.48 -8.36 -33.02
C LEU A 396 10.20 -9.67 -32.68
N ASP A 397 9.89 -10.29 -31.55
CA ASP A 397 10.48 -11.56 -31.13
C ASP A 397 10.11 -12.69 -32.12
N PHE A 398 8.89 -12.67 -32.65
CA PHE A 398 8.49 -13.61 -33.70
C PHE A 398 9.26 -13.41 -34.99
N GLU A 399 9.41 -12.16 -35.48
CA GLU A 399 10.17 -11.86 -36.69
C GLU A 399 11.65 -12.24 -36.55
N LEU A 400 12.26 -11.96 -35.40
CA LEU A 400 13.64 -12.35 -35.10
C LEU A 400 13.80 -13.89 -35.06
N SER A 401 12.83 -14.60 -34.49
CA SER A 401 12.85 -16.07 -34.44
C SER A 401 12.76 -16.70 -35.84
N LEU A 402 11.99 -16.10 -36.74
CA LEU A 402 11.88 -16.52 -38.13
C LEU A 402 13.22 -16.30 -38.87
N ALA A 403 13.86 -15.14 -38.68
CA ALA A 403 15.18 -14.84 -39.25
C ALA A 403 16.23 -15.82 -38.73
N ALA A 404 16.22 -16.15 -37.45
CA ALA A 404 17.15 -17.15 -36.87
C ALA A 404 16.95 -18.57 -37.43
N ASN A 405 15.70 -18.95 -37.71
CA ASN A 405 15.41 -20.22 -38.36
C ASN A 405 15.96 -20.28 -39.80
N MET A 406 15.84 -19.18 -40.57
CA MET A 406 16.39 -19.05 -41.90
C MET A 406 17.94 -19.12 -41.86
N GLN A 407 18.59 -18.42 -40.92
CA GLN A 407 20.04 -18.43 -40.73
C GLN A 407 20.53 -19.83 -40.38
N ARG A 408 19.90 -20.54 -39.45
CA ARG A 408 20.21 -21.94 -39.10
C ARG A 408 20.08 -22.87 -40.31
N ALA A 409 19.05 -22.69 -41.11
CA ALA A 409 18.88 -23.52 -42.34
C ALA A 409 20.02 -23.32 -43.34
N LEU A 410 20.53 -22.10 -43.50
CA LEU A 410 21.70 -21.80 -44.34
C LEU A 410 22.97 -22.46 -43.80
N LEU A 411 23.22 -22.42 -42.52
CA LEU A 411 24.35 -23.08 -41.88
C LEU A 411 24.29 -24.60 -42.03
N GLN A 412 23.09 -25.20 -41.89
CA GLN A 412 22.89 -26.64 -42.01
C GLN A 412 23.08 -27.19 -43.44
N THR A 413 23.02 -26.34 -44.45
CA THR A 413 23.22 -26.77 -45.86
C THR A 413 24.60 -27.40 -46.06
N SER A 414 25.63 -26.90 -45.38
CA SER A 414 26.97 -27.48 -45.37
C SER A 414 27.04 -28.83 -44.67
N SER A 415 26.20 -29.10 -43.68
CA SER A 415 26.24 -30.32 -42.86
C SER A 415 25.61 -31.57 -43.50
N LYS A 416 24.95 -31.41 -44.64
CA LYS A 416 24.28 -32.55 -45.37
C LYS A 416 25.19 -33.23 -46.38
N ALA A 417 26.48 -32.83 -46.52
CA ALA A 417 27.40 -33.51 -47.42
C ALA A 417 27.79 -34.88 -46.83
N ASP A 418 27.75 -35.92 -47.64
CA ASP A 418 28.32 -37.22 -47.26
C ASP A 418 29.83 -37.05 -47.08
N LEU A 419 30.29 -37.19 -45.83
CA LEU A 419 31.71 -37.04 -45.51
C LEU A 419 32.50 -38.21 -46.09
N PRO A 420 33.61 -37.94 -46.77
CA PRO A 420 34.47 -38.98 -47.28
C PRO A 420 35.15 -39.75 -46.13
N SER A 421 35.45 -41.03 -46.36
CA SER A 421 35.97 -41.95 -45.35
C SER A 421 37.34 -41.53 -44.76
N TYR A 422 38.06 -40.66 -45.43
CA TYR A 422 39.41 -40.25 -45.04
C TYR A 422 39.44 -39.07 -44.06
N VAL A 423 38.30 -38.43 -43.76
CA VAL A 423 38.17 -37.37 -42.75
C VAL A 423 37.00 -37.61 -41.82
N ASP A 424 37.10 -37.04 -40.63
CA ASP A 424 36.01 -36.93 -39.64
C ASP A 424 35.84 -35.45 -39.28
N ILE A 425 34.65 -34.90 -39.53
CA ILE A 425 34.36 -33.48 -39.30
C ILE A 425 33.18 -33.36 -38.38
N SER A 426 33.31 -32.46 -37.42
CA SER A 426 32.20 -32.08 -36.55
C SER A 426 32.19 -30.58 -36.31
N VAL A 427 30.96 -30.04 -36.21
CA VAL A 427 30.73 -28.62 -35.93
C VAL A 427 29.75 -28.49 -34.78
N LEU A 428 30.01 -27.55 -33.88
CA LEU A 428 29.09 -27.07 -32.88
C LEU A 428 29.07 -25.52 -32.95
N SER A 429 27.91 -24.94 -33.13
CA SER A 429 27.74 -23.50 -33.10
C SER A 429 26.54 -23.18 -32.21
N VAL A 430 26.80 -22.38 -31.18
CA VAL A 430 25.79 -21.98 -30.16
C VAL A 430 25.77 -20.45 -30.13
N PRO A 431 24.69 -19.85 -30.60
CA PRO A 431 24.54 -18.39 -30.58
C PRO A 431 24.30 -17.88 -29.18
N ALA A 432 24.85 -16.72 -28.84
CA ALA A 432 24.60 -16.02 -27.57
C ALA A 432 23.26 -15.25 -27.59
N ARG A 433 22.78 -14.91 -28.78
CA ARG A 433 21.51 -14.20 -29.02
C ARG A 433 20.64 -14.97 -30.01
N VAL A 434 19.47 -14.41 -30.32
CA VAL A 434 18.56 -14.99 -31.31
C VAL A 434 19.23 -15.15 -32.68
N LEU A 435 20.02 -14.16 -33.09
CA LEU A 435 20.81 -14.16 -34.34
C LEU A 435 22.29 -14.17 -33.99
N SER A 436 23.09 -14.92 -34.79
CA SER A 436 24.54 -15.07 -34.65
C SER A 436 25.31 -14.24 -35.68
N GLY A 437 26.47 -13.68 -35.28
CA GLY A 437 27.49 -13.16 -36.16
C GLY A 437 28.41 -14.25 -36.73
N ASP A 438 28.58 -15.33 -35.97
CA ASP A 438 29.40 -16.46 -36.33
C ASP A 438 28.83 -17.27 -37.50
N PHE A 439 29.71 -17.76 -38.34
CA PHE A 439 29.37 -18.83 -39.28
C PHE A 439 30.52 -19.79 -39.50
N TYR A 440 30.16 -20.99 -39.94
CA TYR A 440 31.06 -21.99 -40.36
C TYR A 440 30.76 -22.46 -41.78
N HIS A 441 31.75 -23.05 -42.42
CA HIS A 441 31.62 -23.65 -43.73
C HIS A 441 32.44 -24.93 -43.83
N PHE A 442 31.92 -25.93 -44.47
CA PHE A 442 32.68 -27.02 -45.04
C PHE A 442 32.05 -27.51 -46.34
N ALA A 443 32.88 -27.92 -47.27
CA ALA A 443 32.47 -28.48 -48.55
C ALA A 443 33.40 -29.60 -48.97
N VAL A 444 32.81 -30.64 -49.53
CA VAL A 444 33.52 -31.82 -50.03
C VAL A 444 33.70 -31.70 -51.52
N HIS A 445 34.92 -31.87 -51.99
CA HIS A 445 35.30 -31.92 -53.38
C HIS A 445 35.84 -33.31 -53.71
N GLN A 446 36.11 -33.61 -54.99
CA GLN A 446 36.51 -34.95 -55.41
C GLN A 446 37.70 -35.53 -54.61
N THR A 447 38.67 -34.71 -54.27
CA THR A 447 39.94 -35.13 -53.59
C THR A 447 40.31 -34.16 -52.44
N SER A 448 39.45 -33.27 -52.06
CA SER A 448 39.73 -32.29 -51.00
C SER A 448 38.49 -31.90 -50.21
N VAL A 449 38.69 -31.39 -49.01
CA VAL A 449 37.66 -30.85 -48.14
C VAL A 449 38.04 -29.44 -47.73
N SER A 450 37.19 -28.47 -48.02
CA SER A 450 37.36 -27.09 -47.57
C SER A 450 36.63 -26.87 -46.26
N VAL A 451 37.24 -26.16 -45.32
CA VAL A 451 36.63 -25.76 -44.04
C VAL A 451 36.86 -24.28 -43.79
N GLY A 452 35.97 -23.65 -43.09
CA GLY A 452 36.13 -22.25 -42.71
C GLY A 452 35.29 -21.90 -41.49
N ILE A 453 35.74 -20.91 -40.74
CA ILE A 453 35.06 -20.29 -39.62
C ILE A 453 35.24 -18.78 -39.71
N ALA A 454 34.23 -18.05 -39.32
CA ALA A 454 34.26 -16.59 -39.35
C ALA A 454 33.38 -16.01 -38.26
N ASP A 455 33.78 -14.83 -37.80
CA ASP A 455 33.01 -13.98 -36.90
C ASP A 455 32.88 -12.58 -37.49
N VAL A 456 31.68 -12.01 -37.43
CA VAL A 456 31.32 -10.69 -37.91
C VAL A 456 31.30 -9.69 -36.76
N SER A 457 32.12 -8.64 -36.89
CA SER A 457 32.14 -7.56 -35.89
C SER A 457 30.74 -6.96 -35.64
N GLY A 458 30.43 -6.70 -34.38
CA GLY A 458 29.11 -6.17 -33.96
C GLY A 458 28.11 -7.28 -33.60
N LYS A 459 26.91 -6.90 -33.24
CA LYS A 459 25.88 -7.84 -32.76
C LYS A 459 24.49 -7.51 -33.31
N GLY A 460 23.64 -8.51 -33.40
CA GLY A 460 22.25 -8.36 -33.83
C GLY A 460 22.04 -8.43 -35.35
N ILE A 461 21.00 -7.75 -35.84
CA ILE A 461 20.54 -7.87 -37.23
C ILE A 461 21.63 -7.53 -38.29
N PRO A 462 22.39 -6.42 -38.17
CA PRO A 462 23.39 -6.09 -39.18
C PRO A 462 24.47 -7.14 -39.32
N ALA A 463 25.01 -7.64 -38.20
CA ALA A 463 26.01 -8.69 -38.18
C ALA A 463 25.48 -9.99 -38.79
N ALA A 464 24.27 -10.39 -38.42
CA ALA A 464 23.60 -11.57 -38.95
C ALA A 464 23.33 -11.50 -40.46
N MET A 465 22.98 -10.32 -40.97
CA MET A 465 22.80 -10.12 -42.42
C MET A 465 24.12 -10.22 -43.17
N LEU A 466 25.17 -9.57 -42.67
CA LEU A 466 26.51 -9.65 -43.30
C LEU A 466 27.02 -11.09 -43.26
N MET A 467 26.88 -11.79 -42.15
CA MET A 467 27.20 -13.23 -42.01
C MET A 467 26.49 -14.05 -43.11
N THR A 468 25.19 -13.84 -43.27
CA THR A 468 24.40 -14.58 -44.29
C THR A 468 24.92 -14.37 -45.71
N LEU A 469 25.29 -13.12 -46.06
CA LEU A 469 25.82 -12.78 -47.36
C LEU A 469 27.23 -13.38 -47.56
N MET A 470 28.10 -13.26 -46.58
CA MET A 470 29.45 -13.82 -46.61
C MET A 470 29.42 -15.33 -46.76
N LYS A 471 28.59 -16.02 -46.00
CA LYS A 471 28.37 -17.45 -46.09
C LYS A 471 27.88 -17.88 -47.47
N PHE A 472 26.87 -17.15 -48.01
CA PHE A 472 26.34 -17.45 -49.34
C PHE A 472 27.42 -17.33 -50.45
N ILE A 473 28.24 -16.27 -50.40
CA ILE A 473 29.32 -16.07 -51.37
C ILE A 473 30.35 -17.19 -51.23
N LEU A 474 30.77 -17.52 -50.01
CA LEU A 474 31.73 -18.58 -49.74
C LEU A 474 31.21 -19.93 -50.29
N ASP A 475 29.97 -20.29 -50.01
CA ASP A 475 29.37 -21.54 -50.48
C ASP A 475 29.38 -21.66 -52.02
N ARG A 476 29.27 -20.54 -52.74
CA ARG A 476 29.29 -20.52 -54.20
C ARG A 476 30.69 -20.55 -54.81
N THR A 477 31.65 -19.97 -54.12
CA THR A 477 33.03 -19.87 -54.63
C THR A 477 33.91 -21.08 -54.36
N VAL A 478 33.68 -21.75 -53.24
CA VAL A 478 34.46 -22.91 -52.82
C VAL A 478 34.35 -24.09 -53.79
N HIS A 479 33.29 -24.17 -54.60
CA HIS A 479 33.10 -25.21 -55.60
C HIS A 479 34.18 -25.21 -56.71
N TYR A 480 34.96 -24.16 -56.83
CA TYR A 480 35.99 -24.05 -57.87
C TYR A 480 37.38 -24.58 -57.48
N GLY A 481 37.55 -25.15 -56.25
CA GLY A 481 38.77 -25.83 -55.81
C GLY A 481 40.03 -24.95 -55.78
N THR A 482 39.83 -23.66 -55.46
CA THR A 482 40.89 -22.64 -55.44
C THR A 482 41.69 -22.66 -54.14
N GLN A 483 42.84 -21.95 -54.14
CA GLN A 483 43.70 -21.81 -52.97
C GLN A 483 42.98 -20.96 -51.87
N PRO A 484 43.22 -21.19 -50.58
CA PRO A 484 42.56 -20.49 -49.48
C PRO A 484 42.58 -18.94 -49.54
N HIS A 485 43.70 -18.34 -49.95
CA HIS A 485 43.81 -16.88 -50.09
C HIS A 485 42.84 -16.30 -51.12
N VAL A 486 42.51 -17.03 -52.20
CA VAL A 486 41.61 -16.57 -53.25
C VAL A 486 40.17 -16.37 -52.69
N TYR A 487 39.74 -17.23 -51.77
CA TYR A 487 38.45 -17.04 -51.08
C TYR A 487 38.46 -15.78 -50.26
N LEU A 488 39.53 -15.52 -49.48
CA LEU A 488 39.66 -14.32 -48.65
C LEU A 488 39.73 -13.05 -49.50
N ASP A 489 40.46 -13.07 -50.63
CA ASP A 489 40.53 -11.92 -51.56
C ASP A 489 39.17 -11.53 -52.12
N LEU A 490 38.35 -12.51 -52.50
CA LEU A 490 37.01 -12.26 -53.01
C LEU A 490 36.09 -11.73 -51.91
N LEU A 491 36.07 -12.37 -50.75
CA LEU A 491 35.24 -11.99 -49.61
C LEU A 491 35.64 -10.61 -49.05
N ASN A 492 36.94 -10.27 -49.07
CA ASN A 492 37.45 -8.98 -48.67
C ASN A 492 36.90 -7.85 -49.55
N ARG A 493 36.94 -8.02 -50.89
CA ARG A 493 36.35 -7.04 -51.81
C ARG A 493 34.87 -6.84 -51.55
N PHE A 494 34.15 -7.93 -51.41
CA PHE A 494 32.71 -7.85 -51.10
C PHE A 494 32.46 -7.16 -49.77
N ALA A 495 33.16 -7.52 -48.71
CA ALA A 495 32.99 -6.86 -47.41
C ALA A 495 33.30 -5.37 -47.48
N TYR A 496 34.42 -4.99 -48.18
CA TYR A 496 34.78 -3.58 -48.32
C TYR A 496 33.75 -2.76 -49.10
N ASP A 497 33.22 -3.33 -50.21
CA ASP A 497 32.31 -2.61 -51.12
C ASP A 497 30.86 -2.47 -50.56
N TYR A 498 30.42 -3.38 -49.69
CA TYR A 498 29.03 -3.51 -49.29
C TYR A 498 28.75 -3.40 -47.78
N THR A 499 29.75 -3.09 -46.96
CA THR A 499 29.58 -2.92 -45.51
C THR A 499 29.90 -1.51 -45.06
N GLU A 500 29.41 -1.13 -43.91
CA GLU A 500 29.79 0.13 -43.27
C GLU A 500 31.24 0.09 -42.80
N PRO A 501 31.99 1.21 -42.80
CA PRO A 501 33.40 1.25 -42.42
C PRO A 501 33.72 0.72 -41.01
N SER A 502 32.73 0.60 -40.16
CA SER A 502 32.85 0.06 -38.80
C SER A 502 32.67 -1.45 -38.72
N MET A 503 32.24 -2.10 -39.80
CA MET A 503 31.99 -3.54 -39.85
C MET A 503 33.11 -4.27 -40.59
N PHE A 504 33.60 -5.32 -40.00
CA PHE A 504 34.61 -6.19 -40.54
C PHE A 504 34.31 -7.65 -40.20
N VAL A 505 34.97 -8.59 -40.86
CA VAL A 505 34.77 -10.01 -40.62
C VAL A 505 36.14 -10.63 -40.39
N THR A 506 36.32 -11.34 -39.30
CA THR A 506 37.46 -12.21 -39.08
C THR A 506 37.17 -13.57 -39.66
N MET A 507 38.13 -14.20 -40.32
CA MET A 507 37.92 -15.49 -40.96
C MET A 507 39.20 -16.35 -41.03
N PHE A 508 39.03 -17.62 -40.74
CA PHE A 508 40.02 -18.65 -41.03
C PHE A 508 39.46 -19.64 -42.06
N VAL A 509 40.18 -19.91 -43.10
CA VAL A 509 39.80 -20.88 -44.15
C VAL A 509 40.90 -21.83 -44.47
N GLY A 510 40.59 -23.13 -44.65
CA GLY A 510 41.56 -24.16 -44.99
C GLY A 510 41.00 -25.17 -46.00
N ASN A 511 41.90 -25.84 -46.68
CA ASN A 511 41.59 -26.89 -47.65
C ASN A 511 42.49 -28.10 -47.41
N TYR A 512 41.93 -29.26 -47.06
CA TYR A 512 42.62 -30.51 -46.89
C TYR A 512 42.60 -31.32 -48.20
N ASN A 513 43.76 -31.71 -48.69
CA ASN A 513 43.90 -32.56 -49.89
C ASN A 513 44.23 -34.00 -49.49
N GLU A 514 43.40 -34.96 -49.90
CA GLU A 514 43.56 -36.37 -49.58
C GLU A 514 44.81 -36.97 -50.18
N LYS A 515 45.19 -36.62 -51.45
CA LYS A 515 46.32 -37.22 -52.16
C LYS A 515 47.67 -36.84 -51.58
N THR A 516 47.76 -35.58 -51.14
CA THR A 516 49.06 -35.06 -50.62
C THR A 516 49.06 -35.02 -49.09
N HIS A 517 47.89 -35.28 -48.45
CA HIS A 517 47.67 -35.14 -47.01
C HIS A 517 48.00 -33.75 -46.47
N THR A 518 47.92 -32.76 -47.30
CA THR A 518 48.28 -31.37 -47.00
C THR A 518 47.06 -30.59 -46.64
N PHE A 519 47.11 -29.89 -45.53
CA PHE A 519 46.12 -28.88 -45.13
C PHE A 519 46.72 -27.50 -45.46
N SER A 520 46.22 -26.87 -46.50
CA SER A 520 46.53 -25.48 -46.87
C SER A 520 45.54 -24.52 -46.24
N TYR A 521 46.00 -23.40 -45.68
CA TYR A 521 45.16 -22.48 -44.95
C TYR A 521 45.58 -21.02 -45.16
N ALA A 522 44.62 -20.11 -44.94
CA ALA A 522 44.80 -18.66 -44.90
C ALA A 522 43.92 -18.08 -43.78
N CYS A 523 44.39 -16.96 -43.21
CA CYS A 523 43.72 -16.29 -42.08
C CYS A 523 43.50 -14.82 -42.41
N ALA A 524 42.33 -14.32 -42.06
CA ALA A 524 41.93 -12.91 -42.18
C ALA A 524 41.62 -12.34 -40.78
N GLY A 525 42.69 -12.11 -39.99
CA GLY A 525 42.55 -11.50 -38.67
C GLY A 525 41.74 -12.31 -37.64
N HIS A 526 41.61 -13.62 -37.90
CA HIS A 526 40.88 -14.55 -37.02
C HIS A 526 41.85 -15.26 -36.06
N GLU A 527 41.30 -15.86 -35.00
CA GLU A 527 42.07 -16.68 -34.08
C GLU A 527 42.83 -17.79 -34.80
N PRO A 528 44.10 -18.09 -34.40
CA PRO A 528 44.87 -19.15 -35.01
C PRO A 528 44.25 -20.53 -34.75
N ALA A 529 43.99 -21.30 -35.79
CA ALA A 529 43.47 -22.66 -35.62
C ALA A 529 44.46 -23.54 -34.85
N LEU A 530 43.95 -24.46 -34.04
CA LEU A 530 44.74 -25.39 -33.26
C LEU A 530 44.98 -26.67 -34.06
N TRP A 531 46.26 -26.99 -34.40
CA TRP A 531 46.67 -28.25 -34.96
C TRP A 531 47.12 -29.19 -33.86
N TYR A 532 46.39 -30.26 -33.61
CA TYR A 532 46.78 -31.33 -32.72
C TYR A 532 47.56 -32.40 -33.50
N ARG A 533 48.77 -32.71 -33.05
CA ARG A 533 49.62 -33.73 -33.60
C ARG A 533 49.54 -35.00 -32.77
N ALA A 534 48.86 -36.02 -33.30
CA ALA A 534 48.59 -37.28 -32.59
C ALA A 534 49.82 -38.01 -32.10
N LYS A 535 50.89 -38.02 -32.93
CA LYS A 535 52.14 -38.69 -32.62
C LYS A 535 52.94 -38.08 -31.47
N THR A 536 52.92 -36.75 -31.36
CA THR A 536 53.66 -36.00 -30.31
C THR A 536 52.79 -35.55 -29.18
N LYS A 537 51.44 -35.64 -29.33
CA LYS A 537 50.42 -35.12 -28.42
C LYS A 537 50.60 -33.62 -28.15
N GLN A 538 51.01 -32.86 -29.14
CA GLN A 538 51.24 -31.42 -29.04
C GLN A 538 50.18 -30.64 -29.83
N CYS A 539 49.77 -29.52 -29.26
CA CYS A 539 48.97 -28.51 -29.95
C CYS A 539 49.90 -27.44 -30.53
N VAL A 540 49.71 -27.11 -31.78
CA VAL A 540 50.51 -26.11 -32.51
C VAL A 540 49.57 -25.08 -33.14
N PRO A 541 49.77 -23.75 -32.93
CA PRO A 541 48.94 -22.73 -33.56
C PRO A 541 49.29 -22.60 -35.06
N LEU A 542 48.27 -22.53 -35.89
CA LEU A 542 48.40 -22.30 -37.32
C LEU A 542 48.27 -20.81 -37.64
N HIS A 543 49.40 -20.13 -37.76
CA HIS A 543 49.45 -18.71 -38.07
C HIS A 543 49.66 -18.45 -39.57
N ALA A 544 48.88 -17.55 -40.15
CA ALA A 544 49.10 -16.97 -41.46
C ALA A 544 48.92 -15.45 -41.41
N LYS A 545 49.68 -14.71 -42.23
CA LYS A 545 49.60 -13.27 -42.28
C LYS A 545 48.27 -12.84 -42.95
N GLY A 546 47.48 -12.02 -42.24
CA GLY A 546 46.22 -11.49 -42.75
C GLY A 546 45.67 -10.38 -41.87
N CYS A 547 44.72 -9.62 -42.40
CA CYS A 547 43.92 -8.65 -41.66
C CYS A 547 42.45 -9.00 -41.81
N ALA A 548 41.56 -8.51 -40.91
CA ALA A 548 40.13 -8.73 -41.03
C ALA A 548 39.59 -8.22 -42.38
N LEU A 549 38.63 -8.94 -42.94
CA LEU A 549 37.97 -8.62 -44.21
C LEU A 549 37.17 -7.34 -44.08
N GLY A 550 37.20 -6.50 -45.13
CA GLY A 550 36.46 -5.23 -45.18
C GLY A 550 37.23 -4.03 -44.63
N LEU A 551 38.41 -4.20 -44.00
CA LEU A 551 39.20 -3.07 -43.47
C LEU A 551 39.98 -2.34 -44.57
N PHE A 552 40.48 -3.04 -45.55
CA PHE A 552 41.25 -2.46 -46.64
C PHE A 552 40.73 -2.93 -48.00
N PRO A 553 40.70 -2.05 -49.03
CA PRO A 553 40.16 -2.39 -50.35
C PRO A 553 40.96 -3.50 -51.07
N GLN A 554 42.25 -3.57 -50.78
CA GLN A 554 43.14 -4.60 -51.30
C GLN A 554 44.12 -5.05 -50.17
N PHE A 555 44.21 -6.34 -49.98
CA PHE A 555 45.14 -6.97 -49.07
C PHE A 555 45.59 -8.30 -49.66
N SER A 556 46.84 -8.68 -49.49
CA SER A 556 47.35 -9.95 -49.98
C SER A 556 47.42 -10.96 -48.82
N PHE A 557 46.50 -11.93 -48.84
CA PHE A 557 46.46 -12.99 -47.81
C PHE A 557 47.51 -14.06 -48.09
N GLU A 558 48.24 -14.45 -47.03
CA GLU A 558 49.26 -15.52 -47.12
C GLU A 558 48.56 -16.88 -47.05
N THR A 559 48.95 -17.81 -47.95
CA THR A 559 48.60 -19.24 -47.82
C THR A 559 49.77 -20.01 -47.26
N LYS A 560 49.56 -20.74 -46.18
CA LYS A 560 50.51 -21.72 -45.63
C LYS A 560 49.94 -23.13 -45.71
N SER A 561 50.82 -24.14 -45.51
CA SER A 561 50.37 -25.51 -45.52
C SER A 561 51.14 -26.36 -44.52
N VAL A 562 50.46 -27.38 -43.98
CA VAL A 562 51.03 -28.42 -43.12
C VAL A 562 50.60 -29.80 -43.61
N VAL A 563 51.41 -30.81 -43.36
CA VAL A 563 51.05 -32.20 -43.66
C VAL A 563 50.44 -32.82 -42.42
N LEU A 564 49.19 -33.29 -42.50
CA LEU A 564 48.49 -33.99 -41.40
C LEU A 564 48.85 -35.47 -41.43
N GLU A 565 49.32 -36.05 -40.32
CA GLU A 565 49.50 -37.49 -40.11
C GLU A 565 48.11 -38.14 -39.69
N PRO A 566 47.97 -39.48 -39.83
CA PRO A 566 46.75 -40.14 -39.35
C PRO A 566 46.51 -39.88 -37.87
N GLY A 567 45.30 -39.49 -37.54
CA GLY A 567 44.91 -39.12 -36.19
C GLY A 567 45.08 -37.63 -35.84
N ASP A 568 45.87 -36.88 -36.66
CA ASP A 568 45.94 -35.40 -36.47
C ASP A 568 44.60 -34.73 -36.75
N PHE A 569 44.36 -33.64 -36.06
CA PHE A 569 43.18 -32.80 -36.33
C PHE A 569 43.51 -31.31 -36.30
N VAL A 570 42.71 -30.53 -36.99
CA VAL A 570 42.68 -29.08 -36.94
C VAL A 570 41.35 -28.64 -36.31
N LEU A 571 41.44 -27.85 -35.25
CA LEU A 571 40.30 -27.25 -34.55
C LEU A 571 40.29 -25.74 -34.84
N LEU A 572 39.19 -25.30 -35.45
CA LEU A 572 38.87 -23.89 -35.66
C LEU A 572 37.85 -23.47 -34.59
N TYR A 573 37.96 -22.25 -34.09
CA TYR A 573 37.11 -21.73 -33.05
C TYR A 573 36.97 -20.20 -33.15
N THR A 574 35.88 -19.64 -32.64
CA THR A 574 35.66 -18.20 -32.51
C THR A 574 36.07 -17.71 -31.13
N ASP A 575 36.31 -16.39 -30.97
CA ASP A 575 36.80 -15.77 -29.74
C ASP A 575 35.85 -16.01 -28.53
N GLY A 576 34.52 -16.11 -28.75
CA GLY A 576 33.56 -16.47 -27.71
C GLY A 576 33.83 -17.80 -26.99
N VAL A 577 34.77 -18.62 -27.50
CA VAL A 577 35.22 -19.86 -26.85
C VAL A 577 36.23 -19.57 -25.73
N THR A 578 37.11 -18.58 -25.91
CA THR A 578 38.29 -18.31 -25.06
C THR A 578 38.21 -16.99 -24.32
N GLU A 579 37.52 -15.96 -24.86
CA GLU A 579 37.50 -14.61 -24.34
C GLU A 579 36.74 -14.52 -22.98
N LYS A 580 37.48 -14.12 -21.94
CA LYS A 580 36.89 -13.72 -20.63
C LYS A 580 36.93 -12.21 -20.45
N ARG A 581 35.85 -11.63 -20.03
CA ARG A 581 35.74 -10.20 -19.73
C ARG A 581 36.48 -9.86 -18.43
N GLY A 582 37.56 -9.07 -18.49
CA GLY A 582 38.15 -8.37 -17.34
C GLY A 582 39.37 -9.00 -16.68
N GLU A 583 39.91 -10.08 -17.20
CA GLU A 583 41.23 -10.59 -16.83
C GLU A 583 42.21 -10.26 -17.95
N GLU A 584 43.46 -9.91 -17.59
CA GLU A 584 44.55 -9.79 -18.58
C GLU A 584 44.64 -11.12 -19.36
N ALA A 585 44.67 -11.01 -20.69
CA ALA A 585 44.57 -12.13 -21.59
C ALA A 585 45.63 -13.18 -21.26
N ASP A 586 45.22 -14.27 -20.60
CA ASP A 586 45.93 -15.54 -20.79
C ASP A 586 45.92 -15.82 -22.31
N ASP A 587 47.03 -16.27 -22.86
CA ASP A 587 47.12 -16.63 -24.28
C ASP A 587 45.96 -17.59 -24.63
N ASP A 588 44.94 -17.09 -25.36
CA ASP A 588 43.70 -17.78 -25.70
C ASP A 588 43.96 -19.18 -26.28
N PHE A 589 45.06 -19.31 -27.03
CA PHE A 589 45.52 -20.58 -27.56
C PHE A 589 45.90 -21.56 -26.43
N SER A 590 46.61 -21.10 -25.40
CA SER A 590 47.04 -21.95 -24.27
C SER A 590 45.82 -22.45 -23.46
N VAL A 591 44.81 -21.64 -23.32
CA VAL A 591 43.54 -22.02 -22.66
C VAL A 591 42.86 -23.15 -23.42
N LEU A 592 42.67 -22.99 -24.73
CA LEU A 592 42.06 -24.04 -25.57
C LEU A 592 42.92 -25.32 -25.62
N ALA A 593 44.25 -25.20 -25.75
CA ALA A 593 45.15 -26.34 -25.73
C ALA A 593 45.07 -27.13 -24.42
N SER A 594 44.91 -26.43 -23.28
CA SER A 594 44.68 -27.05 -21.96
C SER A 594 43.37 -27.83 -21.88
N MET A 595 42.32 -27.34 -22.53
CA MET A 595 41.03 -28.03 -22.61
C MET A 595 41.11 -29.28 -23.49
N VAL A 596 41.74 -29.17 -24.65
CA VAL A 596 41.99 -30.30 -25.56
C VAL A 596 42.75 -31.43 -24.85
N ALA A 597 43.73 -31.09 -24.01
CA ALA A 597 44.52 -32.09 -23.26
C ALA A 597 43.67 -32.87 -22.21
N ARG A 598 42.52 -32.39 -21.86
CA ARG A 598 41.59 -33.03 -20.87
C ARG A 598 40.53 -33.93 -21.52
N VAL A 599 40.38 -33.84 -22.83
CA VAL A 599 39.34 -34.61 -23.55
C VAL A 599 39.94 -35.94 -24.06
N ASN A 600 39.16 -36.99 -24.08
CA ASN A 600 39.55 -38.24 -24.72
C ASN A 600 39.52 -38.08 -26.25
N LEU A 601 40.68 -38.06 -26.86
CA LEU A 601 40.85 -37.81 -28.30
C LEU A 601 40.71 -39.08 -29.18
N ASP A 602 40.53 -40.26 -28.57
CA ASP A 602 40.35 -41.52 -29.32
C ASP A 602 38.90 -41.73 -29.77
N GLN A 603 38.03 -40.77 -29.48
CA GLN A 603 36.59 -40.78 -29.82
C GLN A 603 36.34 -40.15 -31.20
N PRO A 604 35.13 -40.33 -31.78
CA PRO A 604 34.73 -39.61 -32.99
C PRO A 604 34.74 -38.09 -32.80
N ALA A 605 34.99 -37.32 -33.87
CA ALA A 605 35.04 -35.86 -33.85
C ALA A 605 33.80 -35.23 -33.17
N ALA A 606 32.63 -35.77 -33.39
CA ALA A 606 31.40 -35.29 -32.79
C ALA A 606 31.39 -35.41 -31.25
N GLN A 607 32.04 -36.40 -30.68
CA GLN A 607 32.12 -36.54 -29.22
C GLN A 607 33.21 -35.63 -28.65
N ILE A 608 34.34 -35.52 -29.34
CA ILE A 608 35.43 -34.60 -28.96
C ILE A 608 34.92 -33.17 -28.88
N VAL A 609 34.17 -32.71 -29.87
CA VAL A 609 33.61 -31.35 -29.91
C VAL A 609 32.59 -31.13 -28.78
N ARG A 610 31.76 -32.13 -28.47
CA ARG A 610 30.78 -32.06 -27.34
C ARG A 610 31.50 -31.97 -26.00
N ASP A 611 32.48 -32.84 -25.76
CA ASP A 611 33.22 -32.86 -24.51
C ASP A 611 34.02 -31.56 -24.30
N LEU A 612 34.64 -31.02 -25.38
CA LEU A 612 35.25 -29.69 -25.38
C LEU A 612 34.25 -28.60 -24.99
N TYR A 613 33.09 -28.64 -25.56
CA TYR A 613 32.06 -27.63 -25.26
C TYR A 613 31.62 -27.67 -23.80
N GLU A 614 31.52 -28.83 -23.17
CA GLU A 614 31.23 -28.91 -21.73
C GLU A 614 32.38 -28.28 -20.89
N HIS A 615 33.66 -28.41 -21.30
CA HIS A 615 34.77 -27.74 -20.65
C HIS A 615 34.72 -26.22 -20.85
N ILE A 616 34.33 -25.76 -22.04
CA ILE A 616 34.13 -24.34 -22.36
C ILE A 616 33.02 -23.73 -21.50
N LYS A 617 31.87 -24.41 -21.37
CA LYS A 617 30.79 -23.97 -20.48
C LYS A 617 31.25 -23.81 -19.03
N ALA A 618 32.02 -24.79 -18.54
CA ALA A 618 32.55 -24.72 -17.18
C ALA A 618 33.56 -23.58 -17.02
N TYR A 619 34.38 -23.31 -18.06
CA TYR A 619 35.34 -22.20 -18.07
C TYR A 619 34.64 -20.85 -18.01
N HIS A 620 33.54 -20.67 -18.72
CA HIS A 620 32.70 -19.47 -18.69
C HIS A 620 31.70 -19.44 -17.53
N GLN A 621 31.80 -20.34 -16.56
CA GLN A 621 30.86 -20.43 -15.41
C GLN A 621 29.39 -20.53 -15.84
N TYR A 622 29.11 -21.16 -16.97
CA TYR A 622 27.79 -21.29 -17.60
C TYR A 622 27.15 -19.97 -18.09
N GLU A 623 27.91 -18.87 -18.15
CA GLU A 623 27.47 -17.61 -18.76
C GLU A 623 28.05 -17.46 -20.17
N GLN A 624 27.18 -17.54 -21.18
CA GLN A 624 27.59 -17.28 -22.56
C GLN A 624 27.45 -15.79 -22.90
N LYS A 625 28.54 -15.13 -23.26
CA LYS A 625 28.61 -13.68 -23.57
C LYS A 625 28.70 -13.37 -25.05
N ASP A 626 29.26 -14.27 -25.83
CA ASP A 626 29.38 -14.19 -27.27
C ASP A 626 29.05 -15.51 -27.95
N ASP A 627 28.91 -15.47 -29.28
CA ASP A 627 28.66 -16.65 -30.09
C ASP A 627 29.84 -17.62 -29.95
N GLN A 628 29.56 -18.91 -29.84
CA GLN A 628 30.58 -19.95 -29.64
C GLN A 628 30.50 -20.96 -30.76
N THR A 629 31.52 -20.98 -31.62
CA THR A 629 31.61 -21.90 -32.74
C THR A 629 32.88 -22.71 -32.69
N LEU A 630 32.78 -24.03 -32.84
CA LEU A 630 33.86 -25.01 -32.93
C LEU A 630 33.68 -25.82 -34.20
N LEU A 631 34.76 -25.94 -34.99
CA LEU A 631 34.82 -26.83 -36.14
C LEU A 631 36.09 -27.69 -36.06
N LEU A 632 35.92 -28.97 -35.97
CA LEU A 632 37.02 -29.94 -35.92
C LEU A 632 37.09 -30.74 -37.22
N LEU A 633 38.27 -30.74 -37.87
CA LEU A 633 38.58 -31.60 -39.01
C LEU A 633 39.70 -32.55 -38.61
N ARG A 634 39.46 -33.86 -38.60
CA ARG A 634 40.41 -34.92 -38.26
C ARG A 634 40.73 -35.77 -39.49
N ARG A 635 41.99 -36.03 -39.72
CA ARG A 635 42.44 -37.05 -40.67
C ARG A 635 42.27 -38.43 -40.05
N ARG A 636 41.58 -39.35 -40.74
CA ARG A 636 41.46 -40.75 -40.34
C ARG A 636 42.68 -41.57 -40.76
#